data_1169e44842d1ff8b685b035c371eab65
#
_entry.id   1169e44842d1ff8b685b035c371eab65
#
_cell.length_a   1.000
_cell.length_b   1.000
_cell.length_c   1.000
_cell.angle_alpha   90.00
_cell.angle_beta   90.00
_cell.angle_gamma   90.00
#
_symmetry.space_group_name_H-M   'P 1'
#
loop_
_entity.id
_entity.type
_entity.pdbx_description
1 polymer ?
#
loop_
_entity_poly.entity_id
_entity_poly.type
_entity_poly.pdbx_seq_one_letter_code
_entity_poly.pdbx_strand_id
1 'polypeptide(L)'
;MPLSRLLSLAGRQLFRESRSGELRVLFFALLIAVASSTAIGYFSARLNGAMLARAAEFLGADLVLNGTQPASAEQIERGTRLGLRHADSVEFSSVIATDQGIQLSSIKAVGDRYPLRGQLKSAAAPFAAEQAGGRPQAGEVWVESRLLVSLDLKVGDSIEIGRKPLRIARILTYEPDRAGDFYSLTPRAMMSLADLDATGVVQPGSRVRYRDLWEGPPEALQAYRQQVKGSLAANQRLQDARDGNRQVGDALGRAERYLNLASLAAVLLAGVAVALSAARFAARRYDASALLRCLGLSRSETLLLYALQLLLLGLLASAIGALLGWLAQLGLFRLLATLLPPDVPAGGLFPAFAGIATGLVALAGFALPPLAALGRVPPLRVLRSDLLPVPMRTWMAYACALLALGLIMWRLSLDLKLTLALLGGGLVATLALGALLLLGLNGLRRALARASLPWRLGLGQLLRHPLAAAGQSLAFGLILLAMALIALLRGELLDTWQAQLPPDAPNHFALNILPTEKEAFERRVQKLSPGAEPLFPMVPGRLVAVNGKPVQALDEDVRSERALQRDLGLTWSERLPSGNQLTAGRWWSAPQPGALPGVSVEEKLAANLRIQVGDRLTFSVAGQNREVQVQSLRKVKWDNFQPNFFMVFQPGTLTDLPVTYLTSFYLPASQERDLIELARAFPTVTLLPVDALLSQLRSILDQVTLAVEYVLVFVLAAGFVVLFAGLQATLDERVRQGALLRALGAERELLQRTRRVEFALLGAVSGLLAALGCEAVSLLLYRLVFDLPWQAHLWLLALPLVGAVLVGGAGLLGTRRALNSSPLRVLREG
;
A
#
# COMPACT_ATOMS: atom_id res chain seq x y z
N MET A 1 -29.45 3.74 -42.07
CA MET A 1 -30.17 2.55 -41.54
C MET A 1 -30.64 2.83 -40.12
N PRO A 2 -31.76 2.25 -39.62
CA PRO A 2 -32.17 2.36 -38.24
C PRO A 2 -31.16 1.63 -37.31
N LEU A 3 -30.94 2.19 -36.11
CA LEU A 3 -29.94 1.69 -35.14
C LEU A 3 -30.16 0.20 -34.78
N SER A 4 -31.42 -0.24 -34.69
CA SER A 4 -31.76 -1.63 -34.38
C SER A 4 -31.28 -2.62 -35.46
N ARG A 5 -31.29 -2.23 -36.72
CA ARG A 5 -30.76 -3.07 -37.82
C ARG A 5 -29.23 -3.12 -37.77
N LEU A 6 -28.58 -2.00 -37.50
CA LEU A 6 -27.11 -1.98 -37.33
C LEU A 6 -26.66 -2.83 -36.13
N LEU A 7 -27.39 -2.82 -35.04
CA LEU A 7 -27.12 -3.66 -33.87
C LEU A 7 -27.29 -5.15 -34.17
N SER A 8 -28.36 -5.54 -34.89
CA SER A 8 -28.56 -6.93 -35.26
C SER A 8 -27.51 -7.43 -36.26
N LEU A 9 -27.07 -6.58 -37.20
CA LEU A 9 -25.99 -6.89 -38.13
C LEU A 9 -24.64 -7.02 -37.39
N ALA A 10 -24.36 -6.12 -36.46
CA ALA A 10 -23.14 -6.18 -35.63
C ALA A 10 -23.09 -7.48 -34.81
N GLY A 11 -24.19 -7.88 -34.18
CA GLY A 11 -24.29 -9.13 -33.44
C GLY A 11 -24.09 -10.37 -34.31
N ARG A 12 -24.74 -10.42 -35.52
CA ARG A 12 -24.54 -11.53 -36.46
C ARG A 12 -23.12 -11.64 -36.98
N GLN A 13 -22.49 -10.49 -37.28
CA GLN A 13 -21.10 -10.46 -37.72
C GLN A 13 -20.18 -10.91 -36.57
N LEU A 14 -20.40 -10.45 -35.35
CA LEU A 14 -19.61 -10.86 -34.17
C LEU A 14 -19.67 -12.39 -34.00
N PHE A 15 -20.83 -13.00 -34.11
CA PHE A 15 -20.99 -14.46 -33.96
C PHE A 15 -20.28 -15.23 -35.09
N ARG A 16 -20.45 -14.80 -36.34
CA ARG A 16 -19.77 -15.44 -37.51
C ARG A 16 -18.25 -15.32 -37.45
N GLU A 17 -17.78 -14.22 -36.96
CA GLU A 17 -16.34 -13.88 -36.88
C GLU A 17 -15.70 -14.24 -35.54
N SER A 18 -16.44 -14.81 -34.59
CA SER A 18 -15.95 -15.17 -33.24
C SER A 18 -14.72 -16.10 -33.25
N ARG A 19 -14.52 -16.81 -34.37
CA ARG A 19 -13.34 -17.68 -34.58
C ARG A 19 -12.13 -16.95 -35.14
N SER A 20 -12.22 -15.66 -35.47
CA SER A 20 -11.07 -14.90 -35.97
C SER A 20 -10.04 -14.66 -34.84
N GLY A 21 -8.75 -14.76 -35.19
CA GLY A 21 -7.67 -14.62 -34.23
C GLY A 21 -7.67 -13.26 -33.55
N GLU A 22 -7.99 -12.19 -34.28
CA GLU A 22 -7.99 -10.81 -33.79
C GLU A 22 -9.05 -10.56 -32.71
N LEU A 23 -10.30 -11.03 -32.96
CA LEU A 23 -11.40 -10.87 -32.01
C LEU A 23 -11.15 -11.68 -30.73
N ARG A 24 -10.57 -12.89 -30.87
CA ARG A 24 -10.18 -13.68 -29.68
C ARG A 24 -9.12 -12.99 -28.84
N VAL A 25 -8.06 -12.48 -29.46
CA VAL A 25 -7.00 -11.76 -28.73
C VAL A 25 -7.58 -10.52 -28.05
N LEU A 26 -8.39 -9.75 -28.76
CA LEU A 26 -9.07 -8.57 -28.22
C LEU A 26 -10.00 -8.96 -27.04
N PHE A 27 -10.76 -10.05 -27.18
CA PHE A 27 -11.61 -10.59 -26.13
C PHE A 27 -10.79 -10.97 -24.88
N PHE A 28 -9.74 -11.77 -25.04
CA PHE A 28 -8.91 -12.18 -23.89
C PHE A 28 -8.12 -11.03 -23.28
N ALA A 29 -7.66 -10.05 -24.06
CA ALA A 29 -7.02 -8.87 -23.54
C ALA A 29 -7.97 -8.05 -22.63
N LEU A 30 -9.19 -7.79 -23.11
CA LEU A 30 -10.20 -7.09 -22.31
C LEU A 30 -10.63 -7.91 -21.09
N LEU A 31 -10.84 -9.21 -21.26
CA LEU A 31 -11.21 -10.12 -20.19
C LEU A 31 -10.19 -10.09 -19.05
N ILE A 32 -8.89 -10.21 -19.36
CA ILE A 32 -7.83 -10.19 -18.35
C ILE A 32 -7.70 -8.81 -17.70
N ALA A 33 -7.79 -7.73 -18.49
CA ALA A 33 -7.77 -6.37 -17.95
C ALA A 33 -8.88 -6.13 -16.93
N VAL A 34 -10.10 -6.52 -17.28
CA VAL A 34 -11.27 -6.33 -16.42
C VAL A 34 -11.22 -7.29 -15.23
N ALA A 35 -10.83 -8.55 -15.45
CA ALA A 35 -10.69 -9.53 -14.37
C ALA A 35 -9.63 -9.08 -13.34
N SER A 36 -8.47 -8.61 -13.80
CA SER A 36 -7.42 -8.05 -12.96
C SER A 36 -7.90 -6.82 -12.19
N SER A 37 -8.45 -5.83 -12.88
CA SER A 37 -8.94 -4.59 -12.26
C SER A 37 -10.07 -4.87 -11.24
N THR A 38 -10.99 -5.79 -11.55
CA THR A 38 -12.09 -6.18 -10.67
C THR A 38 -11.58 -6.96 -9.45
N ALA A 39 -10.70 -7.94 -9.66
CA ALA A 39 -10.13 -8.76 -8.57
C ALA A 39 -9.35 -7.89 -7.58
N ILE A 40 -8.51 -6.99 -8.09
CA ILE A 40 -7.74 -6.05 -7.29
C ILE A 40 -8.67 -5.07 -6.57
N GLY A 41 -9.66 -4.53 -7.26
CA GLY A 41 -10.64 -3.61 -6.68
C GLY A 41 -11.42 -4.24 -5.51
N TYR A 42 -11.90 -5.46 -5.67
CA TYR A 42 -12.57 -6.20 -4.59
C TYR A 42 -11.61 -6.54 -3.45
N PHE A 43 -10.41 -6.98 -3.78
CA PHE A 43 -9.41 -7.32 -2.77
C PHE A 43 -9.03 -6.08 -1.95
N SER A 44 -8.73 -4.97 -2.60
CA SER A 44 -8.39 -3.71 -1.94
C SER A 44 -9.54 -3.21 -1.06
N ALA A 45 -10.79 -3.24 -1.55
CA ALA A 45 -11.96 -2.82 -0.78
C ALA A 45 -12.17 -3.69 0.47
N ARG A 46 -12.04 -5.01 0.34
CA ARG A 46 -12.20 -5.95 1.46
C ARG A 46 -11.03 -5.88 2.44
N LEU A 47 -9.80 -5.80 1.94
CA LEU A 47 -8.62 -5.63 2.79
C LEU A 47 -8.71 -4.34 3.62
N ASN A 48 -9.09 -3.24 2.97
CA ASN A 48 -9.31 -1.96 3.64
C ASN A 48 -10.43 -2.07 4.69
N GLY A 49 -11.53 -2.74 4.36
CA GLY A 49 -12.61 -3.04 5.31
C GLY A 49 -12.15 -3.86 6.51
N ALA A 50 -11.38 -4.93 6.28
CA ALA A 50 -10.84 -5.78 7.34
C ALA A 50 -9.86 -5.03 8.26
N MET A 51 -8.99 -4.22 7.66
CA MET A 51 -8.03 -3.41 8.42
C MET A 51 -8.72 -2.29 9.21
N LEU A 52 -9.73 -1.65 8.63
CA LEU A 52 -10.55 -0.66 9.35
C LEU A 52 -11.30 -1.32 10.52
N ALA A 53 -11.87 -2.51 10.32
CA ALA A 53 -12.52 -3.25 11.39
C ALA A 53 -11.54 -3.58 12.52
N ARG A 54 -10.32 -4.06 12.20
CA ARG A 54 -9.28 -4.29 13.21
C ARG A 54 -8.81 -3.01 13.88
N ALA A 55 -8.62 -1.93 13.12
CA ALA A 55 -8.27 -0.63 13.70
C ALA A 55 -9.38 -0.09 14.61
N ALA A 56 -10.66 -0.36 14.28
CA ALA A 56 -11.79 -0.05 15.12
C ALA A 56 -11.81 -0.88 16.43
N GLU A 57 -11.36 -2.15 16.37
CA GLU A 57 -11.16 -2.94 17.61
C GLU A 57 -10.15 -2.29 18.56
N PHE A 58 -9.01 -1.77 18.01
CA PHE A 58 -8.02 -1.05 18.84
C PHE A 58 -8.48 0.30 19.35
N LEU A 59 -9.51 0.86 18.76
CA LEU A 59 -10.14 2.08 19.23
C LEU A 59 -11.28 1.80 20.24
N GLY A 60 -11.77 0.54 20.26
CA GLY A 60 -12.95 0.12 21.00
C GLY A 60 -14.26 0.53 20.34
N ALA A 61 -14.21 1.19 19.17
CA ALA A 61 -15.34 1.73 18.41
C ALA A 61 -14.94 2.10 16.98
N ASP A 62 -15.91 2.42 16.11
CA ASP A 62 -15.65 2.93 14.76
C ASP A 62 -15.23 4.42 14.77
N LEU A 63 -15.81 5.20 15.72
CA LEU A 63 -15.51 6.62 15.91
C LEU A 63 -15.55 6.94 17.42
N VAL A 64 -14.59 7.75 17.89
CA VAL A 64 -14.54 8.18 19.29
C VAL A 64 -14.45 9.69 19.37
N LEU A 65 -15.29 10.28 20.19
CA LEU A 65 -15.19 11.67 20.61
C LEU A 65 -14.42 11.71 21.94
N ASN A 66 -13.21 12.21 21.92
CA ASN A 66 -12.39 12.40 23.10
C ASN A 66 -12.51 13.85 23.59
N GLY A 67 -12.60 14.04 24.89
CA GLY A 67 -12.64 15.37 25.48
C GLY A 67 -12.31 15.39 26.97
N THR A 68 -12.19 16.59 27.56
CA THR A 68 -12.11 16.80 29.02
C THR A 68 -13.48 16.99 29.65
N GLN A 69 -14.52 16.96 28.83
CA GLN A 69 -15.95 17.00 29.23
C GLN A 69 -16.69 15.92 28.43
N PRO A 70 -17.77 15.35 28.96
CA PRO A 70 -18.61 14.40 28.26
C PRO A 70 -19.23 15.02 26.99
N ALA A 71 -19.67 14.19 26.06
CA ALA A 71 -20.45 14.65 24.92
C ALA A 71 -21.73 15.37 25.40
N SER A 72 -22.10 16.45 24.72
CA SER A 72 -23.32 17.15 25.00
C SER A 72 -24.55 16.28 24.66
N ALA A 73 -25.69 16.54 25.37
CA ALA A 73 -26.93 15.83 25.07
C ALA A 73 -27.32 15.93 23.58
N GLU A 74 -27.08 17.09 22.97
CA GLU A 74 -27.32 17.30 21.54
C GLU A 74 -26.42 16.45 20.65
N GLN A 75 -25.12 16.28 20.99
CA GLN A 75 -24.20 15.42 20.27
C GLN A 75 -24.64 13.95 20.37
N ILE A 76 -25.08 13.50 21.55
CA ILE A 76 -25.57 12.14 21.74
C ILE A 76 -26.88 11.91 20.97
N GLU A 77 -27.81 12.85 21.01
CA GLU A 77 -29.07 12.74 20.29
C GLU A 77 -28.90 12.70 18.79
N ARG A 78 -27.98 13.50 18.24
CA ARG A 78 -27.62 13.45 16.79
C ARG A 78 -27.13 12.07 16.38
N GLY A 79 -26.24 11.46 17.15
CA GLY A 79 -25.74 10.11 16.88
C GLY A 79 -26.87 9.06 16.92
N THR A 80 -27.72 9.14 17.94
CA THR A 80 -28.86 8.21 18.12
C THR A 80 -29.87 8.34 16.99
N ARG A 81 -30.20 9.56 16.54
CA ARG A 81 -31.08 9.81 15.37
C ARG A 81 -30.53 9.20 14.07
N LEU A 82 -29.21 9.13 13.91
CA LEU A 82 -28.55 8.49 12.78
C LEU A 82 -28.46 6.95 12.93
N GLY A 83 -29.02 6.38 14.00
CA GLY A 83 -29.01 4.94 14.27
C GLY A 83 -27.67 4.41 14.76
N LEU A 84 -26.78 5.27 15.24
CA LEU A 84 -25.49 4.86 15.81
C LEU A 84 -25.67 4.30 17.22
N ARG A 85 -24.92 3.24 17.54
CA ARG A 85 -24.79 2.73 18.91
C ARG A 85 -23.79 3.58 19.68
N HIS A 86 -24.08 3.88 20.94
CA HIS A 86 -23.25 4.71 21.79
C HIS A 86 -22.81 3.93 23.03
N ALA A 87 -21.55 4.12 23.43
CA ALA A 87 -21.02 3.74 24.73
C ALA A 87 -20.11 4.86 25.24
N ASP A 88 -19.95 4.92 26.54
CA ASP A 88 -19.14 5.93 27.21
C ASP A 88 -18.10 5.30 28.12
N SER A 89 -16.98 6.00 28.30
CA SER A 89 -15.96 5.65 29.28
C SER A 89 -15.23 6.90 29.78
N VAL A 90 -14.76 6.82 31.00
CA VAL A 90 -14.06 7.91 31.68
C VAL A 90 -12.73 7.40 32.22
N GLU A 91 -11.65 8.07 31.86
CA GLU A 91 -10.29 7.71 32.27
C GLU A 91 -9.68 8.81 33.16
N PHE A 92 -9.09 8.42 34.27
CA PHE A 92 -8.40 9.31 35.20
C PHE A 92 -7.30 8.56 35.95
N SER A 93 -6.39 9.29 36.57
CA SER A 93 -5.37 8.71 37.45
C SER A 93 -5.82 8.91 38.90
N SER A 94 -5.70 7.85 39.70
CA SER A 94 -6.00 7.90 41.16
C SER A 94 -4.98 7.05 41.90
N VAL A 95 -4.83 7.36 43.18
CA VAL A 95 -4.01 6.59 44.08
C VAL A 95 -4.87 5.49 44.68
N ILE A 96 -4.42 4.25 44.59
CA ILE A 96 -4.97 3.11 45.31
C ILE A 96 -4.12 2.89 46.54
N ALA A 97 -4.70 3.03 47.74
CA ALA A 97 -4.02 2.81 48.99
C ALA A 97 -4.56 1.53 49.65
N THR A 98 -3.65 0.77 50.26
CA THR A 98 -3.89 -0.42 51.07
C THR A 98 -3.04 -0.34 52.33
N ASP A 99 -3.28 -1.20 53.30
CA ASP A 99 -2.42 -1.30 54.49
C ASP A 99 -0.96 -1.65 54.17
N GLN A 100 -0.70 -2.18 52.99
CA GLN A 100 0.65 -2.62 52.56
C GLN A 100 1.36 -1.64 51.64
N GLY A 101 0.68 -0.60 51.13
CA GLY A 101 1.33 0.37 50.25
C GLY A 101 0.38 1.28 49.48
N ILE A 102 1.00 2.17 48.71
CA ILE A 102 0.32 3.18 47.90
C ILE A 102 0.77 3.01 46.44
N GLN A 103 -0.15 2.87 45.50
CA GLN A 103 0.13 2.74 44.07
C GLN A 103 -0.69 3.73 43.26
N LEU A 104 -0.01 4.59 42.51
CA LEU A 104 -0.67 5.40 41.47
C LEU A 104 -1.16 4.48 40.35
N SER A 105 -2.44 4.54 40.05
CA SER A 105 -3.07 3.66 39.04
C SER A 105 -3.92 4.46 38.06
N SER A 106 -4.01 3.95 36.83
CA SER A 106 -4.90 4.48 35.80
C SER A 106 -6.25 3.80 35.94
N ILE A 107 -7.25 4.59 36.28
CA ILE A 107 -8.61 4.09 36.46
C ILE A 107 -9.40 4.34 35.18
N LYS A 108 -10.17 3.34 34.75
CA LYS A 108 -11.14 3.47 33.67
C LYS A 108 -12.52 3.01 34.14
N ALA A 109 -13.43 3.94 34.17
CA ALA A 109 -14.85 3.66 34.41
C ALA A 109 -15.54 3.44 33.06
N VAL A 110 -16.24 2.32 32.88
CA VAL A 110 -16.84 1.91 31.60
C VAL A 110 -18.36 1.78 31.72
N GLY A 111 -19.06 2.27 30.70
CA GLY A 111 -20.50 2.15 30.57
C GLY A 111 -20.96 0.76 30.15
N ASP A 112 -22.28 0.59 30.12
CA ASP A 112 -22.92 -0.73 29.95
C ASP A 112 -22.65 -1.41 28.59
N ARG A 113 -22.33 -0.67 27.57
CA ARG A 113 -22.10 -1.17 26.19
C ARG A 113 -20.65 -1.22 25.78
N TYR A 114 -19.74 -0.86 26.70
CA TYR A 114 -18.30 -0.86 26.40
C TYR A 114 -17.71 -2.28 26.40
N PRO A 115 -16.80 -2.62 25.47
CA PRO A 115 -16.47 -1.89 24.25
C PRO A 115 -17.48 -2.17 23.13
N LEU A 116 -17.64 -1.24 22.16
CA LEU A 116 -18.50 -1.44 20.99
C LEU A 116 -17.84 -2.33 19.94
N ARG A 117 -16.50 -2.26 19.84
CA ARG A 117 -15.66 -3.09 18.98
C ARG A 117 -14.58 -3.79 19.80
N GLY A 118 -14.26 -5.02 19.40
CA GLY A 118 -13.36 -5.86 20.17
C GLY A 118 -14.00 -6.47 21.42
N GLN A 119 -13.20 -7.12 22.24
CA GLN A 119 -13.64 -7.76 23.48
C GLN A 119 -12.60 -7.58 24.58
N LEU A 120 -13.05 -7.34 25.79
CA LEU A 120 -12.21 -7.43 26.98
C LEU A 120 -11.82 -8.88 27.22
N LYS A 121 -10.60 -9.13 27.71
CA LYS A 121 -10.21 -10.44 28.22
C LYS A 121 -9.85 -10.33 29.69
N SER A 122 -10.25 -11.34 30.45
CA SER A 122 -9.99 -11.39 31.88
C SER A 122 -9.70 -12.83 32.33
N ALA A 123 -8.98 -12.97 33.44
CA ALA A 123 -8.72 -14.25 34.08
C ALA A 123 -9.26 -14.27 35.52
N ALA A 124 -9.65 -15.43 36.00
CA ALA A 124 -10.17 -15.58 37.37
C ALA A 124 -9.06 -15.61 38.45
N ALA A 125 -7.82 -15.92 38.04
CA ALA A 125 -6.65 -15.94 38.90
C ALA A 125 -5.38 -15.70 38.03
N PRO A 126 -4.23 -15.35 38.62
CA PRO A 126 -2.97 -15.27 37.89
C PRO A 126 -2.68 -16.59 37.16
N PHE A 127 -2.36 -16.48 35.85
CA PHE A 127 -2.06 -17.63 34.96
C PHE A 127 -3.23 -18.59 34.69
N ALA A 128 -4.47 -18.25 35.08
CA ALA A 128 -5.66 -19.00 34.69
C ALA A 128 -6.01 -18.71 33.22
N ALA A 129 -6.82 -19.60 32.62
CA ALA A 129 -7.26 -19.43 31.24
C ALA A 129 -8.02 -18.10 31.06
N GLU A 130 -7.68 -17.37 30.00
CA GLU A 130 -8.35 -16.14 29.63
C GLU A 130 -9.81 -16.39 29.19
N GLN A 131 -10.70 -15.56 29.64
CA GLN A 131 -12.10 -15.51 29.22
C GLN A 131 -12.33 -14.21 28.45
N ALA A 132 -12.85 -14.31 27.23
CA ALA A 132 -13.21 -13.16 26.43
C ALA A 132 -14.62 -12.69 26.75
N GLY A 133 -14.82 -11.36 26.74
CA GLY A 133 -16.10 -10.73 27.00
C GLY A 133 -16.35 -10.40 28.49
N GLY A 134 -17.53 -9.84 28.75
CA GLY A 134 -17.90 -9.34 30.08
C GLY A 134 -17.32 -7.95 30.37
N ARG A 135 -17.65 -7.42 31.57
CA ARG A 135 -17.20 -6.13 32.08
C ARG A 135 -17.37 -6.11 33.60
N PRO A 136 -16.72 -5.19 34.33
CA PRO A 136 -16.95 -5.01 35.75
C PRO A 136 -18.42 -4.62 36.01
N GLN A 137 -19.05 -5.26 36.99
CA GLN A 137 -20.39 -4.86 37.47
C GLN A 137 -20.25 -3.76 38.53
N ALA A 138 -21.37 -3.14 38.88
CA ALA A 138 -21.38 -2.18 39.98
C ALA A 138 -20.88 -2.84 41.28
N GLY A 139 -19.95 -2.19 41.99
CA GLY A 139 -19.27 -2.73 43.17
C GLY A 139 -18.06 -3.62 42.87
N GLU A 140 -17.72 -3.86 41.59
CA GLU A 140 -16.60 -4.69 41.16
C GLU A 140 -15.52 -3.88 40.45
N VAL A 141 -14.30 -4.35 40.58
CA VAL A 141 -13.16 -3.82 39.83
C VAL A 141 -12.36 -4.95 39.20
N TRP A 142 -11.93 -4.79 37.92
CA TRP A 142 -10.97 -5.66 37.27
C TRP A 142 -9.62 -4.97 37.25
N VAL A 143 -8.57 -5.65 37.69
CA VAL A 143 -7.25 -5.07 37.86
C VAL A 143 -6.19 -5.83 37.05
N GLU A 144 -5.18 -5.15 36.58
CA GLU A 144 -4.03 -5.81 36.00
C GLU A 144 -3.24 -6.59 37.04
N SER A 145 -2.61 -7.71 36.62
CA SER A 145 -1.76 -8.55 37.46
C SER A 145 -0.68 -7.75 38.21
N ARG A 146 -0.16 -6.68 37.58
CA ARG A 146 0.87 -5.79 38.19
C ARG A 146 0.38 -5.10 39.46
N LEU A 147 -0.89 -4.69 39.47
CA LEU A 147 -1.48 -4.06 40.65
C LEU A 147 -1.60 -5.02 41.81
N LEU A 148 -1.95 -6.28 41.55
CA LEU A 148 -2.01 -7.32 42.57
C LEU A 148 -0.63 -7.59 43.18
N VAL A 149 0.39 -7.67 42.34
CA VAL A 149 1.78 -7.91 42.81
C VAL A 149 2.32 -6.72 43.59
N SER A 150 2.07 -5.48 43.14
CA SER A 150 2.62 -4.26 43.80
C SER A 150 2.02 -3.97 45.19
N LEU A 151 0.81 -4.42 45.42
CA LEU A 151 0.06 -4.18 46.64
C LEU A 151 -0.23 -5.47 47.44
N ASP A 152 0.38 -6.59 47.08
CA ASP A 152 0.19 -7.95 47.64
C ASP A 152 -1.28 -8.35 47.80
N LEU A 153 -2.09 -8.06 46.76
CA LEU A 153 -3.54 -8.30 46.72
C LEU A 153 -3.89 -9.61 46.00
N LYS A 154 -5.06 -10.15 46.30
CA LYS A 154 -5.64 -11.34 45.65
C LYS A 154 -7.00 -11.02 45.07
N VAL A 155 -7.42 -11.81 44.07
CA VAL A 155 -8.82 -11.78 43.60
C VAL A 155 -9.76 -12.12 44.74
N GLY A 156 -10.75 -11.27 44.97
CA GLY A 156 -11.69 -11.33 46.12
C GLY A 156 -11.45 -10.23 47.16
N ASP A 157 -10.24 -9.65 47.21
CA ASP A 157 -9.93 -8.54 48.11
C ASP A 157 -10.66 -7.26 47.67
N SER A 158 -10.73 -6.28 48.55
CA SER A 158 -11.33 -4.97 48.28
C SER A 158 -10.22 -3.89 48.19
N ILE A 159 -10.36 -2.99 47.21
CA ILE A 159 -9.53 -1.78 47.08
C ILE A 159 -10.42 -0.55 47.12
N GLU A 160 -9.88 0.56 47.63
CA GLU A 160 -10.58 1.83 47.65
C GLU A 160 -10.15 2.70 46.47
N ILE A 161 -11.14 3.13 45.68
CA ILE A 161 -10.96 4.14 44.63
C ILE A 161 -11.70 5.41 45.11
N GLY A 162 -10.96 6.41 45.48
CA GLY A 162 -11.51 7.58 46.15
C GLY A 162 -12.16 7.17 47.50
N ARG A 163 -13.48 7.34 47.61
CA ARG A 163 -14.27 6.99 48.83
C ARG A 163 -15.01 5.66 48.70
N LYS A 164 -14.93 4.99 47.53
CA LYS A 164 -15.70 3.79 47.22
C LYS A 164 -14.86 2.53 47.36
N PRO A 165 -15.19 1.61 48.26
CA PRO A 165 -14.60 0.28 48.23
C PRO A 165 -15.17 -0.55 47.09
N LEU A 166 -14.33 -1.24 46.34
CA LEU A 166 -14.64 -2.08 45.17
C LEU A 166 -13.97 -3.43 45.35
N ARG A 167 -14.70 -4.51 45.08
CA ARG A 167 -14.14 -5.87 45.18
C ARG A 167 -13.40 -6.24 43.88
N ILE A 168 -12.21 -6.75 43.99
CA ILE A 168 -11.43 -7.30 42.85
C ILE A 168 -12.14 -8.58 42.41
N ALA A 169 -12.84 -8.51 41.26
CA ALA A 169 -13.59 -9.63 40.75
C ALA A 169 -12.78 -10.49 39.78
N ARG A 170 -11.91 -9.86 38.96
CA ARG A 170 -11.11 -10.52 37.94
C ARG A 170 -9.80 -9.78 37.65
N ILE A 171 -8.90 -10.46 36.97
CA ILE A 171 -7.66 -9.91 36.44
C ILE A 171 -7.91 -9.47 35.00
N LEU A 172 -7.69 -8.21 34.69
CA LEU A 172 -7.75 -7.67 33.33
C LEU A 172 -6.47 -8.08 32.56
N THR A 173 -6.62 -8.91 31.53
CA THR A 173 -5.49 -9.39 30.73
C THR A 173 -5.38 -8.64 29.40
N TYR A 174 -6.51 -8.17 28.85
CA TYR A 174 -6.54 -7.44 27.59
C TYR A 174 -7.66 -6.40 27.54
N GLU A 175 -7.30 -5.19 27.10
CA GLU A 175 -8.19 -4.06 26.85
C GLU A 175 -7.94 -3.57 25.41
N PRO A 176 -8.97 -3.55 24.52
CA PRO A 176 -8.77 -3.26 23.09
C PRO A 176 -8.15 -1.89 22.84
N ASP A 177 -8.69 -0.84 23.46
CA ASP A 177 -8.32 0.55 23.19
C ASP A 177 -7.15 1.07 24.04
N ARG A 178 -6.48 0.19 24.78
CA ARG A 178 -5.23 0.49 25.47
C ARG A 178 -4.00 0.39 24.57
N ALA A 179 -4.07 -0.37 23.49
CA ALA A 179 -2.93 -0.70 22.61
C ALA A 179 -2.21 0.51 21.98
N GLY A 180 -2.77 1.71 22.06
CA GLY A 180 -2.15 2.96 21.59
C GLY A 180 -1.29 3.69 22.60
N ASP A 181 -1.28 3.30 23.87
CA ASP A 181 -0.60 4.02 24.98
C ASP A 181 0.46 3.13 25.66
N PHE A 182 1.44 2.67 24.85
CA PHE A 182 2.52 1.79 25.29
C PHE A 182 3.37 2.38 26.43
N TYR A 183 3.28 3.68 26.66
CA TYR A 183 4.02 4.40 27.70
C TYR A 183 3.19 4.71 28.94
N SER A 184 1.98 4.14 29.07
CA SER A 184 1.22 4.24 30.32
C SER A 184 1.88 3.36 31.38
N LEU A 185 2.66 4.02 32.22
CA LEU A 185 3.53 3.42 33.24
C LEU A 185 2.71 2.93 34.46
N THR A 186 1.47 3.38 34.60
CA THR A 186 0.61 3.08 35.73
C THR A 186 -0.22 1.84 35.49
N PRO A 187 -0.34 0.93 36.49
CA PRO A 187 -1.21 -0.25 36.37
C PRO A 187 -2.67 0.18 36.17
N ARG A 188 -3.43 -0.62 35.39
CA ARG A 188 -4.83 -0.35 35.08
C ARG A 188 -5.76 -0.99 36.10
N ALA A 189 -6.76 -0.22 36.53
CA ALA A 189 -7.95 -0.74 37.19
C ALA A 189 -9.20 -0.29 36.41
N MET A 190 -10.11 -1.22 36.12
CA MET A 190 -11.34 -0.97 35.37
C MET A 190 -12.54 -1.20 36.27
N MET A 191 -13.46 -0.24 36.33
CA MET A 191 -14.65 -0.27 37.15
C MET A 191 -15.92 0.08 36.35
N SER A 192 -17.09 -0.14 36.92
CA SER A 192 -18.33 0.31 36.31
C SER A 192 -18.48 1.83 36.39
N LEU A 193 -19.00 2.44 35.32
CA LEU A 193 -19.29 3.88 35.28
C LEU A 193 -20.36 4.29 36.33
N ALA A 194 -21.27 3.36 36.68
CA ALA A 194 -22.27 3.57 37.71
C ALA A 194 -21.68 3.86 39.11
N ASP A 195 -20.45 3.43 39.36
CA ASP A 195 -19.77 3.66 40.65
C ASP A 195 -18.96 4.98 40.68
N LEU A 196 -18.78 5.65 39.52
CA LEU A 196 -17.87 6.79 39.38
C LEU A 196 -18.21 7.94 40.35
N ASP A 197 -19.48 8.35 40.41
CA ASP A 197 -19.91 9.45 41.26
C ASP A 197 -19.69 9.14 42.75
N ALA A 198 -19.88 7.87 43.15
CA ALA A 198 -19.68 7.43 44.53
C ALA A 198 -18.21 7.45 44.97
N THR A 199 -17.25 7.41 43.99
CA THR A 199 -15.82 7.54 44.30
C THR A 199 -15.45 8.93 44.78
N GLY A 200 -16.16 9.97 44.32
CA GLY A 200 -15.85 11.37 44.60
C GLY A 200 -14.51 11.86 44.04
N VAL A 201 -13.91 11.11 43.13
CA VAL A 201 -12.56 11.44 42.53
C VAL A 201 -12.69 12.49 41.44
N VAL A 202 -13.76 12.46 40.68
CA VAL A 202 -14.01 13.43 39.59
C VAL A 202 -14.64 14.69 40.20
N GLN A 203 -13.84 15.77 40.27
CA GLN A 203 -14.25 17.07 40.79
C GLN A 203 -13.94 18.16 39.77
N PRO A 204 -14.53 19.34 39.85
CA PRO A 204 -14.18 20.48 39.02
C PRO A 204 -12.66 20.74 39.06
N GLY A 205 -11.99 20.69 37.89
CA GLY A 205 -10.53 20.82 37.76
C GLY A 205 -9.77 19.50 37.77
N SER A 206 -10.40 18.37 37.99
CA SER A 206 -9.77 17.06 37.85
C SER A 206 -9.34 16.80 36.40
N ARG A 207 -8.17 16.19 36.24
CA ARG A 207 -7.70 15.75 34.92
C ARG A 207 -8.40 14.46 34.52
N VAL A 208 -9.51 14.59 33.85
CA VAL A 208 -10.36 13.47 33.37
C VAL A 208 -10.44 13.47 31.88
N ARG A 209 -10.41 12.31 31.28
CA ARG A 209 -10.63 12.11 29.85
C ARG A 209 -11.95 11.39 29.66
N TYR A 210 -12.91 12.05 29.00
CA TYR A 210 -14.16 11.45 28.56
C TYR A 210 -13.99 10.92 27.16
N ARG A 211 -14.53 9.74 26.92
CA ARG A 211 -14.53 9.07 25.61
C ARG A 211 -15.94 8.59 25.32
N ASP A 212 -16.54 9.20 24.32
CA ASP A 212 -17.83 8.79 23.78
C ASP A 212 -17.59 7.99 22.50
N LEU A 213 -17.95 6.72 22.54
CA LEU A 213 -17.69 5.71 21.53
C LEU A 213 -18.93 5.54 20.65
N TRP A 214 -18.72 5.45 19.34
CA TRP A 214 -19.79 5.33 18.36
C TRP A 214 -19.51 4.16 17.41
N GLU A 215 -20.59 3.41 17.10
CA GLU A 215 -20.56 2.30 16.16
C GLU A 215 -21.77 2.34 15.24
N GLY A 216 -21.56 2.07 13.93
CA GLY A 216 -22.64 2.01 12.97
C GLY A 216 -22.20 1.98 11.52
N PRO A 217 -23.12 2.12 10.55
CA PRO A 217 -22.80 2.15 9.14
C PRO A 217 -21.86 3.31 8.80
N PRO A 218 -20.91 3.12 7.85
CA PRO A 218 -19.95 4.16 7.47
C PRO A 218 -20.58 5.47 7.02
N GLU A 219 -21.72 5.41 6.36
CA GLU A 219 -22.50 6.58 5.91
C GLU A 219 -23.04 7.41 7.07
N ALA A 220 -23.59 6.72 8.08
CA ALA A 220 -24.11 7.36 9.29
C ALA A 220 -22.97 7.99 10.13
N LEU A 221 -21.83 7.32 10.22
CA LEU A 221 -20.63 7.85 10.91
C LEU A 221 -20.08 9.10 10.19
N GLN A 222 -20.06 9.11 8.87
CA GLN A 222 -19.66 10.30 8.10
C GLN A 222 -20.65 11.44 8.27
N ALA A 223 -21.94 11.16 8.24
CA ALA A 223 -22.98 12.17 8.49
C ALA A 223 -22.85 12.76 9.90
N TYR A 224 -22.65 11.91 10.92
CA TYR A 224 -22.38 12.35 12.28
C TYR A 224 -21.15 13.24 12.38
N ARG A 225 -20.02 12.81 11.78
CA ARG A 225 -18.77 13.60 11.76
C ARG A 225 -18.97 14.99 11.15
N GLN A 226 -19.72 15.09 10.05
CA GLN A 226 -20.00 16.38 9.40
C GLN A 226 -20.88 17.28 10.26
N GLN A 227 -21.93 16.72 10.89
CA GLN A 227 -22.86 17.48 11.71
C GLN A 227 -22.23 17.97 13.02
N VAL A 228 -21.30 17.16 13.61
CA VAL A 228 -20.70 17.48 14.91
C VAL A 228 -19.43 18.34 14.76
N LYS A 229 -18.78 18.34 13.59
CA LYS A 229 -17.53 19.08 13.36
C LYS A 229 -17.62 20.57 13.70
N GLY A 230 -18.78 21.21 13.45
CA GLY A 230 -19.00 22.63 13.76
C GLY A 230 -19.41 22.92 15.21
N SER A 231 -19.77 21.89 15.99
CA SER A 231 -20.20 21.99 17.41
C SER A 231 -19.18 21.40 18.38
N LEU A 232 -17.96 21.05 17.90
CA LEU A 232 -16.90 20.58 18.78
C LEU A 232 -16.37 21.71 19.65
N ALA A 233 -16.30 21.45 20.96
CA ALA A 233 -15.58 22.35 21.87
C ALA A 233 -14.08 22.31 21.60
N ALA A 234 -13.34 23.35 21.99
CA ALA A 234 -11.89 23.45 21.76
C ALA A 234 -11.07 22.28 22.36
N ASN A 235 -11.60 21.60 23.35
CA ASN A 235 -11.03 20.47 24.04
C ASN A 235 -11.59 19.11 23.58
N GLN A 236 -12.49 19.11 22.58
CA GLN A 236 -13.08 17.90 22.00
C GLN A 236 -12.44 17.56 20.66
N ARG A 237 -12.22 16.26 20.40
CA ARG A 237 -11.64 15.76 19.17
C ARG A 237 -12.32 14.46 18.74
N LEU A 238 -12.71 14.41 17.46
CA LEU A 238 -13.16 13.18 16.83
C LEU A 238 -11.94 12.39 16.30
N GLN A 239 -11.90 11.13 16.65
CA GLN A 239 -10.87 10.19 16.23
C GLN A 239 -11.53 8.97 15.59
N ASP A 240 -11.19 8.67 14.38
CA ASP A 240 -11.62 7.44 13.68
C ASP A 240 -10.56 6.34 13.77
N ALA A 241 -10.89 5.17 13.24
CA ALA A 241 -10.01 4.02 13.23
C ALA A 241 -8.70 4.25 12.44
N ARG A 242 -8.70 5.15 11.44
CA ARG A 242 -7.52 5.51 10.65
C ARG A 242 -6.58 6.42 11.42
N ASP A 243 -7.15 7.35 12.17
CA ASP A 243 -6.39 8.31 12.99
C ASP A 243 -5.79 7.64 14.25
N GLY A 244 -6.38 6.51 14.70
CA GLY A 244 -6.00 5.82 15.93
C GLY A 244 -4.62 5.17 15.88
N ASN A 245 -4.23 4.61 14.72
CA ASN A 245 -2.93 3.94 14.54
C ASN A 245 -2.29 4.34 13.21
N ARG A 246 -1.42 5.37 13.26
CA ARG A 246 -0.72 5.88 12.07
C ARG A 246 0.11 4.81 11.37
N GLN A 247 0.71 3.88 12.10
CA GLN A 247 1.57 2.84 11.52
C GLN A 247 0.76 1.89 10.62
N VAL A 248 -0.42 1.48 11.08
CA VAL A 248 -1.34 0.66 10.29
C VAL A 248 -1.87 1.46 9.09
N GLY A 249 -2.23 2.72 9.28
CA GLY A 249 -2.69 3.60 8.21
C GLY A 249 -1.63 3.81 7.12
N ASP A 250 -0.37 4.02 7.49
CA ASP A 250 0.74 4.20 6.56
C ASP A 250 1.08 2.91 5.81
N ALA A 251 1.03 1.75 6.48
CA ALA A 251 1.23 0.45 5.84
C ALA A 251 0.13 0.14 4.82
N LEU A 252 -1.13 0.40 5.18
CA LEU A 252 -2.28 0.23 4.29
C LEU A 252 -2.18 1.16 3.07
N GLY A 253 -1.84 2.43 3.28
CA GLY A 253 -1.67 3.40 2.20
C GLY A 253 -0.53 3.03 1.24
N ARG A 254 0.53 2.40 1.73
CA ARG A 254 1.58 1.82 0.87
C ARG A 254 1.04 0.64 0.07
N ALA A 255 0.39 -0.31 0.73
CA ALA A 255 -0.20 -1.48 0.07
C ALA A 255 -1.20 -1.09 -1.03
N GLU A 256 -2.11 -0.15 -0.77
CA GLU A 256 -3.05 0.36 -1.76
C GLU A 256 -2.34 0.98 -2.97
N ARG A 257 -1.29 1.76 -2.75
CA ARG A 257 -0.49 2.33 -3.85
C ARG A 257 0.15 1.27 -4.73
N TYR A 258 0.71 0.20 -4.14
CA TYR A 258 1.29 -0.92 -4.91
C TYR A 258 0.24 -1.67 -5.72
N LEU A 259 -0.90 -1.99 -5.11
CA LEU A 259 -2.00 -2.68 -5.79
C LEU A 259 -2.55 -1.84 -6.95
N ASN A 260 -2.70 -0.53 -6.76
CA ASN A 260 -3.15 0.38 -7.80
C ASN A 260 -2.14 0.51 -8.95
N LEU A 261 -0.84 0.58 -8.65
CA LEU A 261 0.23 0.58 -9.68
C LEU A 261 0.25 -0.73 -10.47
N ALA A 262 0.08 -1.87 -9.82
CA ALA A 262 0.03 -3.17 -10.48
C ALA A 262 -1.23 -3.32 -11.35
N SER A 263 -2.39 -2.85 -10.86
CA SER A 263 -3.63 -2.79 -11.67
C SER A 263 -3.45 -1.91 -12.90
N LEU A 264 -2.83 -0.75 -12.74
CA LEU A 264 -2.52 0.16 -13.84
C LEU A 264 -1.64 -0.51 -14.89
N ALA A 265 -0.58 -1.22 -14.48
CA ALA A 265 0.29 -1.94 -15.40
C ALA A 265 -0.47 -3.02 -16.18
N ALA A 266 -1.35 -3.80 -15.53
CA ALA A 266 -2.18 -4.80 -16.20
C ALA A 266 -3.12 -4.17 -17.24
N VAL A 267 -3.76 -3.05 -16.90
CA VAL A 267 -4.66 -2.30 -17.82
C VAL A 267 -3.88 -1.69 -18.98
N LEU A 268 -2.69 -1.15 -18.73
CA LEU A 268 -1.79 -0.65 -19.77
C LEU A 268 -1.41 -1.73 -20.78
N LEU A 269 -0.95 -2.87 -20.27
CA LEU A 269 -0.61 -4.02 -21.10
C LEU A 269 -1.82 -4.45 -21.94
N ALA A 270 -2.97 -4.61 -21.34
CA ALA A 270 -4.18 -4.95 -22.06
C ALA A 270 -4.57 -3.88 -23.10
N GLY A 271 -4.39 -2.60 -22.81
CA GLY A 271 -4.62 -1.49 -23.74
C GLY A 271 -3.74 -1.61 -25.00
N VAL A 272 -2.47 -1.97 -24.84
CA VAL A 272 -1.56 -2.24 -25.96
C VAL A 272 -2.07 -3.43 -26.79
N ALA A 273 -2.49 -4.53 -26.14
CA ALA A 273 -3.07 -5.67 -26.86
C ALA A 273 -4.34 -5.31 -27.64
N VAL A 274 -5.20 -4.50 -27.02
CA VAL A 274 -6.43 -3.97 -27.66
C VAL A 274 -6.06 -3.12 -28.88
N ALA A 275 -5.11 -2.20 -28.77
CA ALA A 275 -4.66 -1.34 -29.86
C ALA A 275 -4.14 -2.17 -31.06
N LEU A 276 -3.23 -3.13 -30.77
CA LEU A 276 -2.65 -4.00 -31.80
C LEU A 276 -3.72 -4.88 -32.48
N SER A 277 -4.62 -5.45 -31.69
CA SER A 277 -5.69 -6.32 -32.21
C SER A 277 -6.73 -5.53 -32.99
N ALA A 278 -7.12 -4.32 -32.54
CA ALA A 278 -8.05 -3.45 -33.22
C ALA A 278 -7.48 -2.89 -34.54
N ALA A 279 -6.17 -2.55 -34.56
CA ALA A 279 -5.51 -2.12 -35.77
C ALA A 279 -5.53 -3.21 -36.83
N ARG A 280 -5.25 -4.46 -36.43
CA ARG A 280 -5.29 -5.61 -37.35
C ARG A 280 -6.72 -5.96 -37.78
N PHE A 281 -7.68 -5.91 -36.85
CA PHE A 281 -9.10 -6.06 -37.14
C PHE A 281 -9.55 -5.06 -38.20
N ALA A 282 -9.18 -3.78 -38.05
CA ALA A 282 -9.50 -2.75 -39.05
C ALA A 282 -8.84 -3.03 -40.39
N ALA A 283 -7.54 -3.34 -40.42
CA ALA A 283 -6.80 -3.58 -41.67
C ALA A 283 -7.41 -4.71 -42.51
N ARG A 284 -7.82 -5.81 -41.89
CA ARG A 284 -8.45 -6.95 -42.59
C ARG A 284 -9.86 -6.68 -43.13
N ARG A 285 -10.48 -5.58 -42.68
CA ARG A 285 -11.86 -5.21 -43.07
C ARG A 285 -11.94 -4.05 -44.01
N TYR A 286 -10.82 -3.60 -44.57
CA TYR A 286 -10.86 -2.52 -45.53
C TYR A 286 -11.68 -2.88 -46.79
N ASP A 287 -11.54 -4.12 -47.32
CA ASP A 287 -12.28 -4.55 -48.51
C ASP A 287 -13.76 -4.76 -48.23
N ALA A 288 -14.09 -5.37 -47.08
CA ALA A 288 -15.46 -5.49 -46.62
C ALA A 288 -16.14 -4.11 -46.36
N SER A 289 -15.38 -3.16 -45.81
CA SER A 289 -15.86 -1.78 -45.61
C SER A 289 -16.10 -1.05 -46.95
N ALA A 290 -15.19 -1.24 -47.92
CA ALA A 290 -15.40 -0.69 -49.27
C ALA A 290 -16.66 -1.26 -49.93
N LEU A 291 -16.86 -2.57 -49.80
CA LEU A 291 -18.06 -3.25 -50.33
C LEU A 291 -19.35 -2.75 -49.70
N LEU A 292 -19.40 -2.65 -48.36
CA LEU A 292 -20.56 -2.11 -47.64
C LEU A 292 -20.88 -0.68 -48.07
N ARG A 293 -19.87 0.12 -48.34
CA ARG A 293 -20.03 1.49 -48.82
C ARG A 293 -20.53 1.53 -50.28
N CYS A 294 -20.10 0.62 -51.14
CA CYS A 294 -20.66 0.44 -52.48
C CYS A 294 -22.13 0.03 -52.42
N LEU A 295 -22.53 -0.73 -51.38
CA LEU A 295 -23.92 -1.13 -51.12
C LEU A 295 -24.76 -0.03 -50.47
N GLY A 296 -24.24 1.19 -50.32
CA GLY A 296 -24.98 2.36 -49.88
C GLY A 296 -24.86 2.76 -48.42
N LEU A 297 -24.00 2.10 -47.64
CA LEU A 297 -23.72 2.56 -46.27
C LEU A 297 -22.92 3.84 -46.25
N SER A 298 -23.31 4.80 -45.44
CA SER A 298 -22.58 6.01 -45.21
C SER A 298 -21.30 5.75 -44.40
N ARG A 299 -20.37 6.73 -44.37
CA ARG A 299 -19.14 6.66 -43.56
C ARG A 299 -19.44 6.44 -42.09
N SER A 300 -20.42 7.17 -41.54
CA SER A 300 -20.82 7.08 -40.14
C SER A 300 -21.47 5.75 -39.81
N GLU A 301 -22.32 5.21 -40.69
CA GLU A 301 -22.97 3.93 -40.50
C GLU A 301 -21.96 2.78 -40.50
N THR A 302 -20.98 2.81 -41.41
CA THR A 302 -19.90 1.81 -41.45
C THR A 302 -19.07 1.85 -40.18
N LEU A 303 -18.68 3.05 -39.73
CA LEU A 303 -17.95 3.21 -38.48
C LEU A 303 -18.77 2.74 -37.27
N LEU A 304 -20.05 3.14 -37.20
CA LEU A 304 -20.96 2.75 -36.13
C LEU A 304 -21.19 1.24 -36.08
N LEU A 305 -21.31 0.55 -37.23
CA LEU A 305 -21.45 -0.89 -37.32
C LEU A 305 -20.26 -1.62 -36.64
N TYR A 306 -19.02 -1.25 -36.99
CA TYR A 306 -17.85 -1.88 -36.42
C TYR A 306 -17.60 -1.43 -34.97
N ALA A 307 -17.96 -0.19 -34.63
CA ALA A 307 -17.92 0.28 -33.23
C ALA A 307 -18.90 -0.50 -32.34
N LEU A 308 -20.13 -0.74 -32.82
CA LEU A 308 -21.12 -1.57 -32.12
C LEU A 308 -20.67 -3.03 -32.00
N GLN A 309 -20.03 -3.59 -33.03
CA GLN A 309 -19.47 -4.94 -32.97
C GLN A 309 -18.40 -5.06 -31.88
N LEU A 310 -17.46 -4.11 -31.80
CA LEU A 310 -16.45 -4.11 -30.75
C LEU A 310 -17.02 -3.76 -29.38
N LEU A 311 -18.02 -2.91 -29.28
CA LEU A 311 -18.72 -2.60 -28.04
C LEU A 311 -19.43 -3.84 -27.46
N LEU A 312 -20.14 -4.62 -28.32
CA LEU A 312 -20.77 -5.87 -27.89
C LEU A 312 -19.72 -6.89 -27.40
N LEU A 313 -18.61 -7.02 -28.12
CA LEU A 313 -17.50 -7.86 -27.70
C LEU A 313 -16.92 -7.38 -26.36
N GLY A 314 -16.72 -6.07 -26.23
CA GLY A 314 -16.20 -5.44 -25.02
C GLY A 314 -17.10 -5.61 -23.81
N LEU A 315 -18.41 -5.44 -23.97
CA LEU A 315 -19.39 -5.71 -22.92
C LEU A 315 -19.39 -7.17 -22.48
N LEU A 316 -19.36 -8.10 -23.46
CA LEU A 316 -19.30 -9.53 -23.16
C LEU A 316 -17.99 -9.89 -22.42
N ALA A 317 -16.85 -9.43 -22.93
CA ALA A 317 -15.56 -9.66 -22.32
C ALA A 317 -15.47 -9.04 -20.92
N SER A 318 -16.01 -7.83 -20.75
CA SER A 318 -16.01 -7.13 -19.46
C SER A 318 -16.94 -7.79 -18.44
N ALA A 319 -18.12 -8.27 -18.86
CA ALA A 319 -19.02 -8.99 -17.96
C ALA A 319 -18.40 -10.31 -17.46
N ILE A 320 -17.83 -11.10 -18.38
CA ILE A 320 -17.13 -12.34 -18.01
C ILE A 320 -15.86 -12.05 -17.21
N GLY A 321 -15.13 -11.02 -17.57
CA GLY A 321 -13.94 -10.56 -16.84
C GLY A 321 -14.26 -10.13 -15.40
N ALA A 322 -15.34 -9.38 -15.21
CA ALA A 322 -15.82 -8.97 -13.88
C ALA A 322 -16.23 -10.19 -13.03
N LEU A 323 -16.94 -11.16 -13.65
CA LEU A 323 -17.31 -12.40 -12.98
C LEU A 323 -16.07 -13.21 -12.57
N LEU A 324 -15.10 -13.38 -13.48
CA LEU A 324 -13.86 -14.08 -13.19
C LEU A 324 -13.03 -13.35 -12.11
N GLY A 325 -12.98 -12.02 -12.15
CA GLY A 325 -12.32 -11.23 -11.12
C GLY A 325 -12.99 -11.37 -9.75
N TRP A 326 -14.31 -11.43 -9.71
CA TRP A 326 -15.07 -11.71 -8.49
C TRP A 326 -14.84 -13.14 -7.97
N LEU A 327 -14.80 -14.16 -8.84
CA LEU A 327 -14.46 -15.52 -8.45
C LEU A 327 -13.02 -15.65 -7.97
N ALA A 328 -12.10 -14.99 -8.65
CA ALA A 328 -10.69 -14.98 -8.28
C ALA A 328 -10.48 -14.38 -6.89
N GLN A 329 -11.14 -13.27 -6.54
CA GLN A 329 -11.05 -12.70 -5.20
C GLN A 329 -11.63 -13.63 -4.13
N LEU A 330 -12.71 -14.40 -4.44
CA LEU A 330 -13.24 -15.41 -3.50
C LEU A 330 -12.21 -16.51 -3.22
N GLY A 331 -11.49 -16.96 -4.25
CA GLY A 331 -10.39 -17.91 -4.10
C GLY A 331 -9.28 -17.37 -3.21
N LEU A 332 -8.86 -16.13 -3.45
CA LEU A 332 -7.84 -15.46 -2.63
C LEU A 332 -8.29 -15.32 -1.17
N PHE A 333 -9.54 -14.91 -0.93
CA PHE A 333 -10.06 -14.79 0.44
C PHE A 333 -10.20 -16.14 1.17
N ARG A 334 -10.47 -17.22 0.45
CA ARG A 334 -10.43 -18.58 1.05
C ARG A 334 -9.02 -18.99 1.46
N LEU A 335 -8.02 -18.66 0.66
CA LEU A 335 -6.61 -18.90 0.99
C LEU A 335 -6.17 -18.08 2.20
N LEU A 336 -6.71 -16.85 2.34
CA LEU A 336 -6.40 -15.93 3.44
C LEU A 336 -7.34 -16.09 4.66
N ALA A 337 -8.31 -17.02 4.62
CA ALA A 337 -9.35 -17.15 5.65
C ALA A 337 -8.80 -17.38 7.07
N THR A 338 -7.64 -18.02 7.19
CA THR A 338 -6.95 -18.22 8.48
C THR A 338 -6.30 -16.96 9.04
N LEU A 339 -6.06 -15.95 8.18
CA LEU A 339 -5.34 -14.72 8.50
C LEU A 339 -6.26 -13.50 8.64
N LEU A 340 -7.49 -13.59 8.12
CA LEU A 340 -8.47 -12.50 8.11
C LEU A 340 -9.54 -12.69 9.20
N PRO A 341 -10.11 -11.61 9.75
CA PRO A 341 -11.26 -11.71 10.64
C PRO A 341 -12.44 -12.39 9.94
N PRO A 342 -13.26 -13.19 10.67
CA PRO A 342 -14.40 -13.89 10.07
C PRO A 342 -15.47 -12.94 9.49
N ASP A 343 -15.56 -11.71 9.99
CA ASP A 343 -16.60 -10.73 9.67
C ASP A 343 -16.17 -9.65 8.66
N VAL A 344 -15.37 -10.02 7.63
CA VAL A 344 -14.99 -9.05 6.60
C VAL A 344 -16.21 -8.72 5.73
N PRO A 345 -16.65 -7.44 5.63
CA PRO A 345 -17.78 -7.05 4.82
C PRO A 345 -17.63 -7.48 3.37
N ALA A 346 -18.68 -8.03 2.77
CA ALA A 346 -18.70 -8.29 1.34
C ALA A 346 -18.51 -6.97 0.59
N GLY A 347 -17.52 -6.88 -0.28
CA GLY A 347 -17.34 -5.70 -1.12
C GLY A 347 -18.58 -5.50 -1.99
N GLY A 348 -19.19 -4.32 -1.96
CA GLY A 348 -20.37 -4.00 -2.77
C GLY A 348 -20.13 -4.21 -4.28
N LEU A 349 -21.11 -3.89 -5.11
CA LEU A 349 -21.00 -4.06 -6.58
C LEU A 349 -20.06 -3.04 -7.26
N PHE A 350 -19.63 -2.02 -6.54
CA PHE A 350 -18.81 -0.92 -7.07
C PHE A 350 -17.51 -1.38 -7.76
N PRO A 351 -16.71 -2.32 -7.22
CA PRO A 351 -15.49 -2.78 -7.90
C PRO A 351 -15.77 -3.47 -9.24
N ALA A 352 -16.89 -4.19 -9.37
CA ALA A 352 -17.28 -4.80 -10.64
C ALA A 352 -17.63 -3.75 -11.70
N PHE A 353 -18.47 -2.78 -11.36
CA PHE A 353 -18.78 -1.66 -12.26
C PHE A 353 -17.53 -0.84 -12.62
N ALA A 354 -16.66 -0.65 -11.66
CA ALA A 354 -15.40 0.04 -11.88
C ALA A 354 -14.48 -0.70 -12.86
N GLY A 355 -14.38 -2.02 -12.75
CA GLY A 355 -13.64 -2.86 -13.68
C GLY A 355 -14.23 -2.85 -15.09
N ILE A 356 -15.54 -2.99 -15.22
CA ILE A 356 -16.25 -2.90 -16.52
C ILE A 356 -16.01 -1.53 -17.17
N ALA A 357 -16.15 -0.44 -16.41
CA ALA A 357 -15.90 0.90 -16.90
C ALA A 357 -14.45 1.07 -17.39
N THR A 358 -13.47 0.54 -16.64
CA THR A 358 -12.05 0.54 -17.04
C THR A 358 -11.84 -0.20 -18.35
N GLY A 359 -12.45 -1.37 -18.53
CA GLY A 359 -12.38 -2.14 -19.77
C GLY A 359 -13.00 -1.41 -20.96
N LEU A 360 -14.15 -0.76 -20.78
CA LEU A 360 -14.82 0.01 -21.83
C LEU A 360 -14.04 1.29 -22.20
N VAL A 361 -13.46 1.97 -21.22
CA VAL A 361 -12.59 3.14 -21.45
C VAL A 361 -11.34 2.73 -22.21
N ALA A 362 -10.71 1.62 -21.81
CA ALA A 362 -9.56 1.07 -22.53
C ALA A 362 -9.96 0.68 -23.98
N LEU A 363 -11.08 0.00 -24.17
CA LEU A 363 -11.58 -0.33 -25.51
C LEU A 363 -11.81 0.93 -26.36
N ALA A 364 -12.50 1.92 -25.81
CA ALA A 364 -12.76 3.18 -26.51
C ALA A 364 -11.45 3.92 -26.86
N GLY A 365 -10.56 4.09 -25.89
CA GLY A 365 -9.31 4.82 -26.10
C GLY A 365 -8.36 4.17 -27.09
N PHE A 366 -8.24 2.85 -27.05
CA PHE A 366 -7.26 2.12 -27.84
C PHE A 366 -7.81 1.53 -29.15
N ALA A 367 -9.12 1.24 -29.24
CA ALA A 367 -9.71 0.62 -30.43
C ALA A 367 -10.35 1.63 -31.38
N LEU A 368 -10.95 2.74 -30.88
CA LEU A 368 -11.61 3.72 -31.75
C LEU A 368 -10.66 4.36 -32.80
N PRO A 369 -9.40 4.71 -32.47
CA PRO A 369 -8.52 5.31 -33.47
C PRO A 369 -8.26 4.39 -34.70
N PRO A 370 -7.92 3.11 -34.54
CA PRO A 370 -7.79 2.21 -35.70
C PRO A 370 -9.12 2.02 -36.44
N LEU A 371 -10.26 1.96 -35.75
CA LEU A 371 -11.58 1.81 -36.38
C LEU A 371 -11.96 3.01 -37.22
N ALA A 372 -11.58 4.22 -36.85
CA ALA A 372 -11.88 5.42 -37.59
C ALA A 372 -11.32 5.39 -39.04
N ALA A 373 -10.28 4.57 -39.30
CA ALA A 373 -9.77 4.32 -40.65
C ALA A 373 -10.79 3.59 -41.53
N LEU A 374 -11.64 2.72 -40.98
CA LEU A 374 -12.67 1.99 -41.75
C LEU A 374 -13.71 2.91 -42.39
N GLY A 375 -14.10 3.97 -41.71
CA GLY A 375 -15.02 4.96 -42.28
C GLY A 375 -14.42 5.80 -43.43
N ARG A 376 -13.10 5.76 -43.63
CA ARG A 376 -12.38 6.54 -44.65
C ARG A 376 -11.92 5.70 -45.85
N VAL A 377 -12.20 4.41 -45.86
CA VAL A 377 -11.86 3.54 -46.99
C VAL A 377 -12.61 4.00 -48.24
N PRO A 378 -11.90 4.29 -49.35
CA PRO A 378 -12.55 4.69 -50.59
C PRO A 378 -13.33 3.52 -51.22
N PRO A 379 -14.55 3.70 -51.76
CA PRO A 379 -15.30 2.63 -52.44
C PRO A 379 -14.54 2.04 -53.64
N LEU A 380 -13.73 2.87 -54.32
CA LEU A 380 -12.87 2.45 -55.44
C LEU A 380 -11.92 1.31 -55.10
N ARG A 381 -11.67 1.05 -53.81
CA ARG A 381 -10.83 -0.07 -53.38
C ARG A 381 -11.38 -1.44 -53.81
N VAL A 382 -12.69 -1.56 -54.04
CA VAL A 382 -13.28 -2.78 -54.57
C VAL A 382 -12.72 -3.13 -55.98
N LEU A 383 -12.35 -2.12 -56.76
CA LEU A 383 -11.77 -2.27 -58.09
C LEU A 383 -10.21 -2.24 -58.07
N ARG A 384 -9.62 -1.56 -57.09
CA ARG A 384 -8.18 -1.40 -56.92
C ARG A 384 -7.79 -1.63 -55.49
N SER A 385 -7.40 -2.82 -55.15
CA SER A 385 -7.07 -3.28 -53.78
C SER A 385 -5.82 -2.61 -53.18
N ASP A 386 -5.01 -1.93 -54.02
CA ASP A 386 -3.80 -1.19 -53.63
C ASP A 386 -4.12 0.19 -52.98
N LEU A 387 -5.36 0.69 -53.09
CA LEU A 387 -5.74 1.96 -52.48
C LEU A 387 -5.83 1.85 -50.95
N LEU A 388 -4.87 2.45 -50.27
CA LEU A 388 -4.90 2.53 -48.79
C LEU A 388 -5.89 3.63 -48.34
N PRO A 389 -6.58 3.47 -47.18
CA PRO A 389 -7.38 4.54 -46.61
C PRO A 389 -6.53 5.76 -46.32
N VAL A 390 -7.11 6.95 -46.48
CA VAL A 390 -6.42 8.20 -46.10
C VAL A 390 -6.01 8.11 -44.62
N PRO A 391 -4.69 8.24 -44.30
CA PRO A 391 -4.23 8.07 -42.91
C PRO A 391 -4.93 9.11 -42.03
N MET A 392 -5.46 8.65 -40.92
CA MET A 392 -5.86 9.54 -39.85
C MET A 392 -4.62 10.32 -39.39
N ARG A 393 -4.77 11.60 -39.04
CA ARG A 393 -3.65 12.30 -38.39
C ARG A 393 -3.18 11.46 -37.21
N THR A 394 -2.03 10.86 -37.34
CA THR A 394 -1.50 9.83 -36.40
C THR A 394 -1.50 10.36 -34.96
N TRP A 395 -1.30 11.66 -34.77
CA TRP A 395 -1.33 12.30 -33.48
C TRP A 395 -2.69 12.20 -32.76
N MET A 396 -3.82 12.18 -33.50
CA MET A 396 -5.15 12.03 -32.87
C MET A 396 -5.33 10.65 -32.25
N ALA A 397 -4.80 9.61 -32.88
CA ALA A 397 -4.84 8.26 -32.33
C ALA A 397 -4.04 8.18 -31.02
N TYR A 398 -2.84 8.76 -31.03
CA TYR A 398 -2.00 8.81 -29.81
C TYR A 398 -2.63 9.70 -28.73
N ALA A 399 -3.23 10.82 -29.09
CA ALA A 399 -3.93 11.68 -28.14
C ALA A 399 -5.11 10.98 -27.47
N CYS A 400 -5.94 10.22 -28.21
CA CYS A 400 -7.04 9.44 -27.63
C CYS A 400 -6.53 8.34 -26.68
N ALA A 401 -5.46 7.64 -27.06
CA ALA A 401 -4.83 6.63 -26.21
C ALA A 401 -4.25 7.24 -24.93
N LEU A 402 -3.55 8.38 -25.04
CA LEU A 402 -3.00 9.10 -23.87
C LEU A 402 -4.11 9.67 -22.97
N LEU A 403 -5.20 10.17 -23.54
CA LEU A 403 -6.36 10.64 -22.76
C LEU A 403 -7.03 9.49 -22.00
N ALA A 404 -7.27 8.36 -22.66
CA ALA A 404 -7.85 7.19 -22.01
C ALA A 404 -6.95 6.69 -20.88
N LEU A 405 -5.64 6.62 -21.14
CA LEU A 405 -4.63 6.25 -20.15
C LEU A 405 -4.62 7.25 -19.00
N GLY A 406 -4.59 8.55 -19.27
CA GLY A 406 -4.62 9.60 -18.24
C GLY A 406 -5.85 9.53 -17.35
N LEU A 407 -7.02 9.27 -17.95
CA LEU A 407 -8.27 9.11 -17.21
C LEU A 407 -8.23 7.90 -16.27
N ILE A 408 -7.71 6.77 -16.75
CA ILE A 408 -7.57 5.55 -15.95
C ILE A 408 -6.56 5.78 -14.81
N MET A 409 -5.42 6.40 -15.11
CA MET A 409 -4.39 6.73 -14.12
C MET A 409 -4.91 7.71 -13.06
N TRP A 410 -5.56 8.78 -13.48
CA TRP A 410 -6.14 9.78 -12.57
C TRP A 410 -7.18 9.13 -11.64
N ARG A 411 -8.01 8.26 -12.18
CA ARG A 411 -8.99 7.54 -11.38
C ARG A 411 -8.37 6.62 -10.33
N LEU A 412 -7.25 5.96 -10.66
CA LEU A 412 -6.57 5.03 -9.75
C LEU A 412 -5.69 5.74 -8.72
N SER A 413 -5.05 6.88 -9.11
CA SER A 413 -4.15 7.61 -8.22
C SER A 413 -4.87 8.66 -7.37
N LEU A 414 -6.02 9.19 -7.85
CA LEU A 414 -6.75 10.35 -7.29
C LEU A 414 -5.88 11.62 -7.17
N ASP A 415 -4.69 11.61 -7.77
CA ASP A 415 -3.73 12.71 -7.78
C ASP A 415 -3.38 13.10 -9.23
N LEU A 416 -3.82 14.29 -9.63
CA LEU A 416 -3.59 14.81 -10.98
C LEU A 416 -2.11 15.13 -11.22
N LYS A 417 -1.39 15.62 -10.21
CA LYS A 417 0.04 15.95 -10.34
C LYS A 417 0.85 14.69 -10.59
N LEU A 418 0.60 13.64 -9.81
CA LEU A 418 1.24 12.34 -9.97
C LEU A 418 0.91 11.73 -11.34
N THR A 419 -0.35 11.80 -11.77
CA THR A 419 -0.79 11.32 -13.10
C THR A 419 -0.04 12.01 -14.23
N LEU A 420 0.03 13.34 -14.21
CA LEU A 420 0.73 14.11 -15.25
C LEU A 420 2.24 13.85 -15.23
N ALA A 421 2.84 13.74 -14.06
CA ALA A 421 4.27 13.42 -13.94
C ALA A 421 4.61 12.02 -14.49
N LEU A 422 3.79 11.02 -14.18
CA LEU A 422 3.97 9.66 -14.70
C LEU A 422 3.72 9.55 -16.20
N LEU A 423 2.67 10.21 -16.73
CA LEU A 423 2.41 10.25 -18.17
C LEU A 423 3.51 10.98 -18.94
N GLY A 424 3.91 12.16 -18.48
CA GLY A 424 4.97 12.95 -19.10
C GLY A 424 6.32 12.22 -19.03
N GLY A 425 6.68 11.71 -17.85
CA GLY A 425 7.90 10.92 -17.64
C GLY A 425 7.92 9.64 -18.47
N GLY A 426 6.82 8.91 -18.51
CA GLY A 426 6.65 7.70 -19.33
C GLY A 426 6.76 7.97 -20.83
N LEU A 427 6.20 9.08 -21.31
CA LEU A 427 6.31 9.50 -22.71
C LEU A 427 7.77 9.85 -23.05
N VAL A 428 8.42 10.67 -22.23
CA VAL A 428 9.83 11.05 -22.43
C VAL A 428 10.72 9.81 -22.38
N ALA A 429 10.52 8.90 -21.43
CA ALA A 429 11.28 7.65 -21.35
C ALA A 429 11.08 6.77 -22.59
N THR A 430 9.85 6.64 -23.08
CA THR A 430 9.52 5.87 -24.27
C THR A 430 10.19 6.45 -25.52
N LEU A 431 10.16 7.77 -25.67
CA LEU A 431 10.84 8.47 -26.79
C LEU A 431 12.37 8.33 -26.70
N ALA A 432 12.94 8.48 -25.52
CA ALA A 432 14.38 8.31 -25.29
C ALA A 432 14.85 6.87 -25.59
N LEU A 433 14.11 5.85 -25.10
CA LEU A 433 14.39 4.45 -25.41
C LEU A 433 14.22 4.15 -26.90
N GLY A 434 13.22 4.74 -27.57
CA GLY A 434 13.03 4.63 -29.01
C GLY A 434 14.17 5.23 -29.80
N ALA A 435 14.65 6.41 -29.43
CA ALA A 435 15.80 7.05 -30.03
C ALA A 435 17.10 6.22 -29.83
N LEU A 436 17.33 5.75 -28.61
CA LEU A 436 18.45 4.88 -28.25
C LEU A 436 18.45 3.59 -29.12
N LEU A 437 17.28 2.99 -29.28
CA LEU A 437 17.10 1.80 -30.10
C LEU A 437 17.41 2.06 -31.57
N LEU A 438 16.93 3.15 -32.15
CA LEU A 438 17.20 3.53 -33.53
C LEU A 438 18.69 3.81 -33.75
N LEU A 439 19.37 4.45 -32.81
CA LEU A 439 20.81 4.66 -32.81
C LEU A 439 21.55 3.30 -32.74
N GLY A 440 21.12 2.40 -31.87
CA GLY A 440 21.67 1.06 -31.70
C GLY A 440 21.52 0.21 -32.99
N LEU A 441 20.34 0.23 -33.60
CA LEU A 441 20.10 -0.47 -34.88
C LEU A 441 20.97 0.07 -36.01
N ASN A 442 21.19 1.39 -36.08
CA ASN A 442 22.08 2.00 -37.04
C ASN A 442 23.55 1.62 -36.78
N GLY A 443 23.99 1.53 -35.55
CA GLY A 443 25.31 1.03 -35.18
C GLY A 443 25.52 -0.44 -35.55
N LEU A 444 24.50 -1.26 -35.39
CA LEU A 444 24.53 -2.70 -35.67
C LEU A 444 24.66 -3.02 -37.17
N ARG A 445 24.25 -2.10 -38.04
CA ARG A 445 24.49 -2.21 -39.51
C ARG A 445 25.97 -2.41 -39.86
N ARG A 446 26.86 -1.81 -39.10
CA ARG A 446 28.32 -1.92 -39.34
C ARG A 446 28.86 -3.30 -38.92
N ALA A 447 28.27 -3.90 -37.89
CA ALA A 447 28.69 -5.24 -37.42
C ALA A 447 28.18 -6.38 -38.31
N LEU A 448 27.13 -6.16 -39.12
CA LEU A 448 26.51 -7.19 -39.96
C LEU A 448 27.41 -7.72 -41.06
N ALA A 449 28.37 -6.94 -41.57
CA ALA A 449 29.25 -7.33 -42.66
C ALA A 449 30.10 -8.58 -42.36
N ARG A 450 30.32 -8.88 -41.06
CA ARG A 450 31.15 -9.99 -40.59
C ARG A 450 30.39 -11.18 -40.01
N ALA A 451 29.03 -11.16 -40.04
CA ALA A 451 28.21 -12.19 -39.43
C ALA A 451 27.90 -13.36 -40.36
N SER A 452 27.60 -14.55 -39.83
CA SER A 452 27.16 -15.74 -40.57
C SER A 452 25.80 -15.52 -41.27
N LEU A 453 25.51 -16.29 -42.32
CA LEU A 453 24.31 -16.13 -43.16
C LEU A 453 22.98 -16.06 -42.37
N PRO A 454 22.69 -16.93 -41.40
CA PRO A 454 21.45 -16.82 -40.61
C PRO A 454 21.31 -15.51 -39.82
N TRP A 455 22.44 -15.00 -39.29
CA TRP A 455 22.49 -13.71 -38.59
C TRP A 455 22.32 -12.54 -39.56
N ARG A 456 22.92 -12.59 -40.73
CA ARG A 456 22.75 -11.57 -41.76
C ARG A 456 21.31 -11.50 -42.27
N LEU A 457 20.64 -12.63 -42.44
CA LEU A 457 19.25 -12.68 -42.88
C LEU A 457 18.30 -12.23 -41.76
N GLY A 458 18.50 -12.70 -40.52
CA GLY A 458 17.66 -12.33 -39.37
C GLY A 458 17.78 -10.84 -38.99
N LEU A 459 19.02 -10.33 -38.86
CA LEU A 459 19.30 -8.92 -38.63
C LEU A 459 18.96 -8.04 -39.84
N GLY A 460 19.19 -8.53 -41.06
CA GLY A 460 18.87 -7.80 -42.29
C GLY A 460 17.39 -7.46 -42.38
N GLN A 461 16.52 -8.32 -41.89
CA GLN A 461 15.08 -8.09 -41.84
C GLN A 461 14.69 -6.97 -40.86
N LEU A 462 15.29 -6.95 -39.66
CA LEU A 462 15.11 -5.88 -38.68
C LEU A 462 15.64 -4.51 -39.20
N LEU A 463 16.70 -4.52 -39.95
CA LEU A 463 17.35 -3.32 -40.46
C LEU A 463 16.76 -2.78 -41.77
N ARG A 464 15.97 -3.57 -42.52
CA ARG A 464 15.24 -3.10 -43.71
C ARG A 464 14.07 -2.19 -43.36
N HIS A 465 13.39 -2.47 -42.24
CA HIS A 465 12.27 -1.67 -41.73
C HIS A 465 12.53 -1.20 -40.30
N PRO A 466 13.47 -0.30 -40.06
CA PRO A 466 13.94 0.05 -38.71
C PRO A 466 12.85 0.64 -37.81
N LEU A 467 11.92 1.42 -38.37
CA LEU A 467 10.80 1.97 -37.60
C LEU A 467 9.81 0.89 -37.15
N ALA A 468 9.51 -0.08 -37.99
CA ALA A 468 8.62 -1.19 -37.65
C ALA A 468 9.27 -2.12 -36.60
N ALA A 469 10.56 -2.44 -36.78
CA ALA A 469 11.35 -3.21 -35.82
C ALA A 469 11.48 -2.47 -34.47
N ALA A 470 11.74 -1.17 -34.50
CA ALA A 470 11.78 -0.34 -33.28
C ALA A 470 10.44 -0.31 -32.58
N GLY A 471 9.35 -0.11 -33.31
CA GLY A 471 8.00 -0.13 -32.71
C GLY A 471 7.66 -1.48 -32.06
N GLN A 472 8.02 -2.59 -32.71
CA GLN A 472 7.82 -3.94 -32.18
C GLN A 472 8.69 -4.22 -30.93
N SER A 473 9.99 -3.83 -31.00
CA SER A 473 10.91 -3.99 -29.86
C SER A 473 10.50 -3.13 -28.67
N LEU A 474 10.01 -1.90 -28.90
CA LEU A 474 9.45 -1.04 -27.87
C LEU A 474 8.19 -1.63 -27.25
N ALA A 475 7.28 -2.16 -28.06
CA ALA A 475 6.07 -2.79 -27.55
C ALA A 475 6.40 -3.98 -26.63
N PHE A 476 7.29 -4.89 -27.06
CA PHE A 476 7.73 -6.00 -26.21
C PHE A 476 8.58 -5.53 -25.03
N GLY A 477 9.38 -4.48 -25.21
CA GLY A 477 10.18 -3.86 -24.16
C GLY A 477 9.31 -3.27 -23.05
N LEU A 478 8.22 -2.57 -23.39
CA LEU A 478 7.26 -2.05 -22.43
C LEU A 478 6.53 -3.15 -21.66
N ILE A 479 6.22 -4.28 -22.31
CA ILE A 479 5.62 -5.44 -21.64
C ILE A 479 6.60 -6.01 -20.60
N LEU A 480 7.84 -6.28 -21.02
CA LEU A 480 8.87 -6.81 -20.13
C LEU A 480 9.23 -5.82 -19.02
N LEU A 481 9.23 -4.52 -19.32
CA LEU A 481 9.43 -3.45 -18.32
C LEU A 481 8.34 -3.47 -17.26
N ALA A 482 7.07 -3.54 -17.65
CA ALA A 482 5.96 -3.59 -16.68
C ALA A 482 6.04 -4.85 -15.79
N MET A 483 6.37 -6.01 -16.38
CA MET A 483 6.57 -7.25 -15.64
C MET A 483 7.77 -7.15 -14.68
N ALA A 484 8.89 -6.62 -15.15
CA ALA A 484 10.11 -6.45 -14.36
C ALA A 484 9.92 -5.42 -13.23
N LEU A 485 9.23 -4.32 -13.51
CA LEU A 485 8.95 -3.29 -12.50
C LEU A 485 8.10 -3.84 -11.34
N ILE A 486 7.08 -4.65 -11.63
CA ILE A 486 6.26 -5.27 -10.59
C ILE A 486 7.06 -6.31 -9.80
N ALA A 487 7.91 -7.11 -10.48
CA ALA A 487 8.79 -8.06 -9.82
C ALA A 487 9.82 -7.35 -8.91
N LEU A 488 10.35 -6.22 -9.36
CA LEU A 488 11.26 -5.37 -8.59
C LEU A 488 10.57 -4.80 -7.37
N LEU A 489 9.41 -4.16 -7.57
CA LEU A 489 8.63 -3.57 -6.46
C LEU A 489 8.25 -4.63 -5.41
N ARG A 490 7.94 -5.87 -5.84
CA ARG A 490 7.69 -6.98 -4.92
C ARG A 490 8.91 -7.32 -4.08
N GLY A 491 10.07 -7.52 -4.73
CA GLY A 491 11.33 -7.85 -4.04
C GLY A 491 11.69 -6.79 -3.00
N GLU A 492 11.73 -5.54 -3.43
CA GLU A 492 12.05 -4.39 -2.57
C GLU A 492 11.07 -4.22 -1.40
N LEU A 493 9.78 -4.45 -1.64
CA LEU A 493 8.77 -4.38 -0.58
C LEU A 493 9.05 -5.43 0.50
N LEU A 494 9.33 -6.68 0.08
CA LEU A 494 9.62 -7.78 0.98
C LEU A 494 10.92 -7.55 1.75
N ASP A 495 11.99 -7.15 1.05
CA ASP A 495 13.29 -6.90 1.66
C ASP A 495 13.23 -5.74 2.65
N THR A 496 12.52 -4.67 2.31
CA THR A 496 12.32 -3.52 3.21
C THR A 496 11.53 -3.91 4.46
N TRP A 497 10.49 -4.73 4.31
CA TRP A 497 9.68 -5.17 5.45
C TRP A 497 10.40 -6.15 6.34
N GLN A 498 11.15 -7.11 5.78
CA GLN A 498 11.98 -8.03 6.56
C GLN A 498 13.10 -7.30 7.30
N ALA A 499 13.66 -6.27 6.69
CA ALA A 499 14.65 -5.41 7.34
C ALA A 499 14.08 -4.54 8.47
N GLN A 500 12.79 -4.17 8.40
CA GLN A 500 12.10 -3.41 9.45
C GLN A 500 11.71 -4.28 10.64
N LEU A 501 11.36 -5.55 10.42
CA LEU A 501 10.90 -6.49 11.44
C LEU A 501 11.69 -7.81 11.37
N PRO A 502 12.98 -7.78 11.73
CA PRO A 502 13.77 -9.01 11.76
C PRO A 502 13.16 -10.04 12.74
N PRO A 503 13.45 -11.34 12.57
CA PRO A 503 12.90 -12.39 13.43
C PRO A 503 13.22 -12.20 14.90
N ASP A 504 14.35 -11.56 15.20
CA ASP A 504 14.90 -11.24 16.52
C ASP A 504 14.63 -9.79 16.97
N ALA A 505 13.65 -9.10 16.32
CA ALA A 505 13.23 -7.79 16.77
C ALA A 505 12.81 -7.82 18.24
N PRO A 506 13.16 -6.80 19.04
CA PRO A 506 12.78 -6.74 20.44
C PRO A 506 11.27 -6.93 20.64
N ASN A 507 10.93 -7.93 21.44
CA ASN A 507 9.53 -8.28 21.72
C ASN A 507 9.10 -7.97 23.15
N HIS A 508 10.04 -7.44 23.98
CA HIS A 508 9.79 -7.00 25.34
C HIS A 508 10.39 -5.63 25.57
N PHE A 509 9.64 -4.76 26.24
CA PHE A 509 10.13 -3.53 26.81
C PHE A 509 10.23 -3.65 28.33
N ALA A 510 11.30 -3.17 28.91
CA ALA A 510 11.45 -2.99 30.34
C ALA A 510 11.49 -1.49 30.66
N LEU A 511 10.59 -1.03 31.51
CA LEU A 511 10.35 0.36 31.86
C LEU A 511 10.47 0.54 33.36
N ASN A 512 10.67 1.78 33.83
CA ASN A 512 10.76 2.11 35.26
C ASN A 512 11.89 1.42 36.02
N ILE A 513 12.99 1.13 35.35
CA ILE A 513 14.18 0.60 36.00
C ILE A 513 14.76 1.72 36.86
N LEU A 514 14.87 1.50 38.17
CA LEU A 514 15.41 2.50 39.10
C LEU A 514 16.95 2.61 38.99
N PRO A 515 17.53 3.77 39.26
CA PRO A 515 18.99 3.95 39.26
C PRO A 515 19.74 2.92 40.14
N THR A 516 19.14 2.52 41.25
CA THR A 516 19.67 1.52 42.18
C THR A 516 19.69 0.10 41.62
N GLU A 517 18.81 -0.20 40.68
CA GLU A 517 18.66 -1.51 40.07
C GLU A 517 19.36 -1.62 38.70
N LYS A 518 19.79 -0.49 38.13
CA LYS A 518 20.33 -0.38 36.78
C LYS A 518 21.36 -1.45 36.45
N GLU A 519 22.43 -1.54 37.20
CA GLU A 519 23.54 -2.45 36.91
C GLU A 519 23.15 -3.93 37.09
N ALA A 520 22.35 -4.22 38.09
CA ALA A 520 21.88 -5.59 38.36
C ALA A 520 20.94 -6.06 37.27
N PHE A 521 20.00 -5.20 36.83
CA PHE A 521 19.06 -5.45 35.77
C PHE A 521 19.78 -5.62 34.42
N GLU A 522 20.68 -4.73 34.06
CA GLU A 522 21.45 -4.77 32.82
C GLU A 522 22.23 -6.09 32.69
N ARG A 523 22.95 -6.49 33.77
CA ARG A 523 23.67 -7.76 33.79
C ARG A 523 22.74 -8.96 33.59
N ARG A 524 21.53 -8.94 34.18
CA ARG A 524 20.58 -10.05 34.05
C ARG A 524 19.98 -10.12 32.64
N VAL A 525 19.57 -8.99 32.06
CA VAL A 525 19.04 -8.91 30.72
C VAL A 525 20.08 -9.27 29.66
N GLN A 526 21.34 -8.82 29.79
CA GLN A 526 22.40 -9.18 28.86
C GLN A 526 22.71 -10.68 28.85
N LYS A 527 22.52 -11.40 29.98
CA LYS A 527 22.63 -12.85 30.02
C LYS A 527 21.47 -13.54 29.30
N LEU A 528 20.26 -13.00 29.38
CA LEU A 528 19.06 -13.56 28.76
C LEU A 528 18.98 -13.23 27.26
N SER A 529 19.39 -12.02 26.90
CA SER A 529 19.36 -11.49 25.55
C SER A 529 20.65 -10.70 25.28
N PRO A 530 21.69 -11.31 24.71
CA PRO A 530 22.96 -10.62 24.40
C PRO A 530 22.81 -9.45 23.42
N GLY A 531 21.71 -9.41 22.66
CA GLY A 531 21.35 -8.32 21.72
C GLY A 531 20.44 -7.26 22.33
N ALA A 532 20.27 -7.21 23.65
CA ALA A 532 19.44 -6.18 24.30
C ALA A 532 19.96 -4.76 24.03
N GLU A 533 19.03 -3.84 23.80
CA GLU A 533 19.38 -2.41 23.64
C GLU A 533 19.94 -1.84 24.96
N PRO A 534 20.83 -0.85 24.90
CA PRO A 534 21.36 -0.20 26.11
C PRO A 534 20.22 0.43 26.92
N LEU A 535 20.49 0.58 28.23
CA LEU A 535 19.56 1.26 29.13
C LEU A 535 19.51 2.76 28.86
N PHE A 536 18.41 3.25 28.31
CA PHE A 536 18.20 4.68 28.06
C PHE A 536 17.61 5.36 29.30
N PRO A 537 18.20 6.46 29.79
CA PRO A 537 17.61 7.28 30.81
C PRO A 537 16.31 7.92 30.30
N MET A 538 15.31 8.02 31.13
CA MET A 538 14.04 8.65 30.81
C MET A 538 13.57 9.55 31.94
N VAL A 539 13.25 10.79 31.57
CA VAL A 539 12.70 11.81 32.47
C VAL A 539 11.41 12.34 31.83
N PRO A 540 10.27 12.32 32.51
CA PRO A 540 9.04 12.91 31.97
C PRO A 540 9.15 14.44 31.99
N GLY A 541 8.86 15.08 30.86
CA GLY A 541 8.87 16.54 30.74
C GLY A 541 7.99 17.05 29.62
N ARG A 542 7.60 18.30 29.70
CA ARG A 542 6.70 18.95 28.75
C ARG A 542 7.34 20.15 28.08
N LEU A 543 7.18 20.26 26.76
CA LEU A 543 7.53 21.46 26.01
C LEU A 543 6.54 22.59 26.37
N VAL A 544 7.04 23.70 26.92
CA VAL A 544 6.19 24.81 27.36
C VAL A 544 6.36 26.08 26.53
N ALA A 545 7.52 26.28 25.87
CA ALA A 545 7.73 27.43 25.01
C ALA A 545 8.69 27.10 23.87
N VAL A 546 8.50 27.78 22.72
CA VAL A 546 9.37 27.75 21.54
C VAL A 546 9.79 29.20 21.26
N ASN A 547 11.09 29.47 21.22
CA ASN A 547 11.67 30.82 21.05
C ASN A 547 11.05 31.87 22.01
N GLY A 548 10.85 31.49 23.27
CA GLY A 548 10.24 32.34 24.31
C GLY A 548 8.70 32.51 24.16
N LYS A 549 8.06 32.00 23.12
CA LYS A 549 6.60 32.03 22.97
C LYS A 549 5.97 30.81 23.64
N PRO A 550 5.05 30.99 24.58
CA PRO A 550 4.33 29.85 25.18
C PRO A 550 3.60 29.01 24.11
N VAL A 551 3.59 27.70 24.31
CA VAL A 551 2.93 26.75 23.37
C VAL A 551 1.45 27.11 23.15
N GLN A 552 0.76 27.67 24.16
CA GLN A 552 -0.63 28.11 24.07
C GLN A 552 -0.82 29.30 23.11
N ALA A 553 0.21 30.07 22.83
CA ALA A 553 0.19 31.22 21.93
C ALA A 553 0.60 30.87 20.49
N LEU A 554 0.89 29.60 20.20
CA LEU A 554 1.20 29.12 18.84
C LEU A 554 -0.09 28.94 18.01
N ASP A 555 0.07 28.83 16.68
CA ASP A 555 -1.02 28.58 15.74
C ASP A 555 -1.84 27.34 16.11
N GLU A 556 -3.13 27.31 15.79
CA GLU A 556 -4.06 26.24 16.12
C GLU A 556 -3.61 24.87 15.58
N ASP A 557 -3.08 24.84 14.38
CA ASP A 557 -2.52 23.64 13.74
C ASP A 557 -1.33 23.08 14.56
N VAL A 558 -0.45 23.94 15.07
CA VAL A 558 0.69 23.56 15.89
C VAL A 558 0.26 23.11 17.29
N ARG A 559 -0.71 23.80 17.90
CA ARG A 559 -1.27 23.42 19.22
C ARG A 559 -1.98 22.06 19.20
N SER A 560 -2.49 21.64 18.06
CA SER A 560 -3.16 20.34 17.88
C SER A 560 -2.20 19.15 17.90
N GLU A 561 -0.85 19.40 17.90
CA GLU A 561 0.13 18.30 17.93
C GLU A 561 0.08 17.56 19.28
N ARG A 562 -0.06 16.24 19.21
CA ARG A 562 -0.18 15.36 20.40
C ARG A 562 1.00 15.48 21.36
N ALA A 563 2.18 15.72 20.83
CA ALA A 563 3.40 15.85 21.62
C ALA A 563 3.37 17.04 22.59
N LEU A 564 2.57 18.09 22.31
CA LEU A 564 2.41 19.25 23.16
C LEU A 564 1.39 19.04 24.30
N GLN A 565 0.52 18.06 24.16
CA GLN A 565 -0.62 17.82 25.07
C GLN A 565 -0.29 16.82 26.18
N ARG A 566 0.87 16.16 26.11
CA ARG A 566 1.31 15.14 27.07
C ARG A 566 2.74 15.39 27.55
N ASP A 567 3.12 14.75 28.64
CA ASP A 567 4.51 14.69 29.03
C ASP A 567 5.25 13.77 28.05
N LEU A 568 6.38 14.25 27.56
CA LEU A 568 7.28 13.50 26.67
C LEU A 568 8.29 12.74 27.52
N GLY A 569 8.64 11.54 27.11
CA GLY A 569 9.84 10.87 27.60
C GLY A 569 11.06 11.58 27.05
N LEU A 570 11.75 12.36 27.89
CA LEU A 570 13.00 13.01 27.54
C LEU A 570 14.16 12.09 27.88
N THR A 571 15.14 12.01 26.99
CA THR A 571 16.34 11.21 27.19
C THR A 571 17.59 12.01 26.86
N TRP A 572 18.75 11.52 27.27
CA TRP A 572 20.03 12.02 26.78
C TRP A 572 20.93 10.89 26.33
N SER A 573 21.80 11.14 25.38
CA SER A 573 22.73 10.15 24.86
C SER A 573 24.02 10.82 24.38
N GLU A 574 25.17 10.23 24.65
CA GLU A 574 26.45 10.67 24.09
C GLU A 574 26.54 10.34 22.59
N ARG A 575 26.03 9.21 22.19
CA ARG A 575 26.04 8.71 20.80
C ARG A 575 24.67 8.83 20.16
N LEU A 576 24.63 8.97 18.84
CA LEU A 576 23.40 8.92 18.10
C LEU A 576 22.75 7.54 18.31
N PRO A 577 21.50 7.46 18.80
CA PRO A 577 20.82 6.18 19.01
C PRO A 577 20.70 5.38 17.71
N SER A 578 20.70 4.05 17.83
CA SER A 578 20.49 3.14 16.71
C SER A 578 19.17 3.46 15.98
N GLY A 579 19.13 3.28 14.66
CA GLY A 579 17.94 3.61 13.87
C GLY A 579 17.64 5.10 13.68
N ASN A 580 18.51 6.01 14.15
CA ASN A 580 18.38 7.43 13.94
C ASN A 580 19.40 7.95 12.90
N GLN A 581 18.98 8.90 12.06
CA GLN A 581 19.82 9.55 11.04
C GLN A 581 19.70 11.07 11.15
N LEU A 582 20.83 11.79 11.15
CA LEU A 582 20.81 13.24 11.13
C LEU A 582 20.35 13.75 9.77
N THR A 583 19.38 14.66 9.77
CA THR A 583 18.87 15.33 8.56
C THR A 583 19.34 16.77 8.46
N ALA A 584 19.57 17.43 9.61
CA ALA A 584 20.09 18.78 9.67
C ALA A 584 20.89 19.00 10.96
N GLY A 585 21.83 19.94 10.92
CA GLY A 585 22.67 20.30 12.07
C GLY A 585 23.81 19.30 12.33
N ARG A 586 24.30 19.27 13.57
CA ARG A 586 25.41 18.41 14.01
C ARG A 586 25.04 17.74 15.33
N TRP A 587 25.50 16.49 15.52
CA TRP A 587 25.45 15.85 16.83
C TRP A 587 26.46 16.59 17.76
N TRP A 588 26.11 16.69 19.02
CA TRP A 588 27.00 17.41 19.97
C TRP A 588 28.38 16.78 20.11
N SER A 589 29.36 17.63 20.24
CA SER A 589 30.67 17.40 20.84
C SER A 589 30.64 17.86 22.29
N ALA A 590 31.79 17.86 22.97
CA ALA A 590 31.89 18.28 24.38
C ALA A 590 31.17 19.61 24.69
N PRO A 591 30.55 19.75 25.89
CA PRO A 591 29.84 20.97 26.29
C PRO A 591 30.75 22.18 26.22
N GLN A 592 30.27 23.27 25.58
CA GLN A 592 30.98 24.54 25.58
C GLN A 592 30.58 25.39 26.81
N PRO A 593 31.52 25.91 27.60
CA PRO A 593 31.17 26.77 28.71
C PRO A 593 30.38 28.01 28.27
N GLY A 594 29.21 28.24 28.88
CA GLY A 594 28.36 29.39 28.60
C GLY A 594 27.37 29.26 27.45
N ALA A 595 27.38 28.14 26.70
CA ALA A 595 26.37 27.84 25.68
C ALA A 595 25.16 27.12 26.30
N LEU A 596 23.97 27.35 25.73
CA LEU A 596 22.79 26.55 26.08
C LEU A 596 23.03 25.08 25.74
N PRO A 597 22.58 24.13 26.60
CA PRO A 597 22.68 22.72 26.30
C PRO A 597 21.93 22.37 24.99
N GLY A 598 22.47 21.39 24.26
CA GLY A 598 21.87 20.96 22.97
C GLY A 598 20.69 20.02 23.14
N VAL A 599 19.75 20.11 22.20
CA VAL A 599 18.70 19.11 22.00
C VAL A 599 18.61 18.72 20.52
N SER A 600 18.43 17.45 20.27
CA SER A 600 18.12 16.90 18.94
C SER A 600 16.63 16.57 18.85
N VAL A 601 15.95 17.09 17.82
CA VAL A 601 14.52 16.97 17.64
C VAL A 601 14.23 16.02 16.48
N GLU A 602 13.16 15.23 16.59
CA GLU A 602 12.69 14.39 15.50
C GLU A 602 12.13 15.26 14.36
N GLU A 603 12.50 14.95 13.11
CA GLU A 603 12.26 15.77 11.92
C GLU A 603 10.78 16.07 11.66
N LYS A 604 9.90 15.07 11.77
CA LYS A 604 8.46 15.26 11.56
C LYS A 604 7.82 16.12 12.63
N LEU A 605 8.23 15.90 13.90
CA LEU A 605 7.79 16.74 14.99
C LEU A 605 8.30 18.16 14.84
N ALA A 606 9.57 18.34 14.44
CA ALA A 606 10.14 19.66 14.17
C ALA A 606 9.38 20.38 13.05
N ALA A 607 9.05 19.68 11.95
CA ALA A 607 8.26 20.23 10.86
C ALA A 607 6.84 20.64 11.31
N ASN A 608 6.14 19.79 12.08
CA ASN A 608 4.81 20.08 12.63
C ASN A 608 4.81 21.28 13.58
N LEU A 609 5.87 21.42 14.38
CA LEU A 609 6.05 22.53 15.33
C LEU A 609 6.77 23.73 14.71
N ARG A 610 7.16 23.66 13.44
CA ARG A 610 7.95 24.68 12.72
C ARG A 610 9.27 25.03 13.41
N ILE A 611 9.89 24.05 14.05
CA ILE A 611 11.18 24.17 14.74
C ILE A 611 12.33 24.00 13.75
N GLN A 612 13.35 24.84 13.86
CA GLN A 612 14.58 24.80 13.06
C GLN A 612 15.81 24.65 13.92
N VAL A 613 16.96 24.28 13.32
CA VAL A 613 18.25 24.24 14.00
C VAL A 613 18.60 25.65 14.43
N GLY A 614 18.96 25.81 15.70
CA GLY A 614 19.25 27.09 16.32
C GLY A 614 18.15 27.65 17.23
N ASP A 615 16.91 27.14 17.09
CA ASP A 615 15.77 27.57 17.91
C ASP A 615 15.97 27.21 19.39
N ARG A 616 15.39 28.01 20.29
CA ARG A 616 15.37 27.77 21.73
C ARG A 616 14.09 27.10 22.16
N LEU A 617 14.23 26.03 22.93
CA LEU A 617 13.08 25.28 23.47
C LEU A 617 13.14 25.35 24.99
N THR A 618 12.00 25.58 25.63
CA THR A 618 11.84 25.53 27.08
C THR A 618 11.01 24.35 27.49
N PHE A 619 11.56 23.48 28.31
CA PHE A 619 10.87 22.33 28.87
C PHE A 619 10.59 22.52 30.35
N SER A 620 9.40 22.15 30.80
CA SER A 620 9.10 22.00 32.22
C SER A 620 9.32 20.54 32.62
N VAL A 621 10.24 20.31 33.52
CA VAL A 621 10.64 18.98 33.99
C VAL A 621 10.65 18.99 35.51
N ALA A 622 9.88 18.13 36.16
CA ALA A 622 9.72 18.10 37.60
C ALA A 622 9.47 19.49 38.25
N GLY A 623 8.69 20.34 37.56
CA GLY A 623 8.37 21.70 38.00
C GLY A 623 9.47 22.78 37.76
N GLN A 624 10.60 22.40 37.18
CA GLN A 624 11.69 23.33 36.82
C GLN A 624 11.71 23.58 35.30
N ASN A 625 11.90 24.80 34.87
CA ASN A 625 12.08 25.13 33.47
C ASN A 625 13.53 24.95 33.04
N ARG A 626 13.74 24.24 31.94
CA ARG A 626 15.06 24.03 31.34
C ARG A 626 15.06 24.58 29.92
N GLU A 627 15.95 25.52 29.63
CA GLU A 627 16.16 26.06 28.29
C GLU A 627 17.28 25.31 27.58
N VAL A 628 17.03 24.98 26.31
CA VAL A 628 17.96 24.26 25.45
C VAL A 628 17.90 24.79 24.02
N GLN A 629 18.96 24.57 23.26
CA GLN A 629 19.04 24.98 21.86
C GLN A 629 19.00 23.77 20.94
N VAL A 630 18.20 23.85 19.87
CA VAL A 630 18.12 22.80 18.83
C VAL A 630 19.46 22.78 18.08
N GLN A 631 20.24 21.73 18.26
CA GLN A 631 21.49 21.52 17.56
C GLN A 631 21.39 20.68 16.33
N SER A 632 20.40 19.76 16.28
CA SER A 632 20.19 18.90 15.13
C SER A 632 18.74 18.45 14.99
N LEU A 633 18.38 18.10 13.74
CA LEU A 633 17.17 17.38 13.41
C LEU A 633 17.56 15.96 13.00
N ARG A 634 16.71 14.99 13.34
CA ARG A 634 16.96 13.58 13.03
C ARG A 634 15.72 12.86 12.56
N LYS A 635 15.91 11.97 11.59
CA LYS A 635 14.91 11.01 11.14
C LYS A 635 14.97 9.78 12.05
N VAL A 636 13.85 9.39 12.62
CA VAL A 636 13.73 8.28 13.58
C VAL A 636 12.93 7.16 12.92
N LYS A 637 13.42 5.93 13.01
CA LYS A 637 12.69 4.74 12.62
C LYS A 637 11.83 4.27 13.80
N TRP A 638 10.55 4.63 13.80
CA TRP A 638 9.62 4.26 14.88
C TRP A 638 9.14 2.81 14.85
N ASP A 639 9.34 2.12 13.73
CA ASP A 639 8.87 0.78 13.44
C ASP A 639 9.86 -0.35 13.76
N ASN A 640 10.99 -0.03 14.38
CA ASN A 640 12.04 -1.00 14.72
C ASN A 640 11.90 -1.61 16.14
N PHE A 641 10.87 -1.23 16.91
CA PHE A 641 10.62 -1.68 18.29
C PHE A 641 11.81 -1.46 19.25
N GLN A 642 12.65 -0.49 18.92
CA GLN A 642 13.73 -0.01 19.82
C GLN A 642 13.25 1.21 20.61
N PRO A 643 13.92 1.54 21.75
CA PRO A 643 13.63 2.75 22.47
C PRO A 643 13.87 4.00 21.62
N ASN A 644 12.81 4.66 21.21
CA ASN A 644 12.87 5.87 20.38
C ASN A 644 12.25 7.07 21.11
N PHE A 645 12.82 8.24 20.87
CA PHE A 645 12.44 9.46 21.57
C PHE A 645 12.24 10.61 20.60
N PHE A 646 11.26 11.47 20.87
CA PHE A 646 11.06 12.69 20.09
C PHE A 646 12.20 13.70 20.31
N MET A 647 12.68 13.78 21.55
CA MET A 647 13.72 14.71 21.99
C MET A 647 14.85 13.94 22.64
N VAL A 648 16.08 14.19 22.21
CA VAL A 648 17.31 13.66 22.84
C VAL A 648 18.17 14.84 23.25
N PHE A 649 18.55 14.86 24.48
CA PHE A 649 19.34 15.97 25.10
C PHE A 649 20.82 15.65 25.13
N GLN A 650 21.60 16.69 25.18
CA GLN A 650 23.05 16.60 25.45
C GLN A 650 23.27 16.07 26.87
N PRO A 651 24.19 15.13 27.06
CA PRO A 651 24.56 14.65 28.41
C PRO A 651 24.85 15.80 29.40
N GLY A 652 24.41 15.62 30.63
CA GLY A 652 24.58 16.64 31.69
C GLY A 652 23.40 17.61 31.83
N THR A 653 22.48 17.65 30.88
CA THR A 653 21.34 18.61 30.90
C THR A 653 20.23 18.21 31.89
N LEU A 654 19.99 16.92 32.10
CA LEU A 654 18.87 16.36 32.87
C LEU A 654 19.33 15.43 34.01
N THR A 655 20.61 15.37 34.30
CA THR A 655 21.23 14.40 35.25
C THR A 655 20.90 14.68 36.73
N ASP A 656 20.47 15.90 37.08
CA ASP A 656 20.04 16.33 38.39
C ASP A 656 18.58 16.06 38.71
N LEU A 657 17.84 15.42 37.78
CA LEU A 657 16.41 15.17 37.87
C LEU A 657 16.11 13.70 38.20
N PRO A 658 14.94 13.40 38.76
CA PRO A 658 14.52 12.02 38.95
C PRO A 658 14.47 11.25 37.62
N VAL A 659 15.30 10.22 37.49
CA VAL A 659 15.45 9.43 36.30
C VAL A 659 15.01 7.99 36.53
N THR A 660 14.38 7.42 35.56
CA THR A 660 14.19 5.96 35.39
C THR A 660 14.86 5.51 34.09
N TYR A 661 15.12 4.22 33.97
CA TYR A 661 15.70 3.68 32.75
C TYR A 661 14.70 2.79 32.01
N LEU A 662 14.86 2.71 30.68
CA LEU A 662 14.12 1.82 29.84
C LEU A 662 15.05 1.11 28.85
N THR A 663 14.70 -0.10 28.47
CA THR A 663 15.35 -0.86 27.40
C THR A 663 14.35 -1.72 26.66
N SER A 664 14.75 -2.29 25.53
CA SER A 664 14.04 -3.35 24.84
C SER A 664 14.97 -4.52 24.55
N PHE A 665 14.43 -5.73 24.56
CA PHE A 665 15.17 -6.95 24.31
C PHE A 665 14.28 -8.02 23.66
N TYR A 666 14.91 -8.97 22.98
CA TYR A 666 14.23 -10.12 22.40
C TYR A 666 14.35 -11.32 23.34
N LEU A 667 13.22 -11.98 23.61
CA LEU A 667 13.18 -13.22 24.37
C LEU A 667 12.29 -14.24 23.62
N PRO A 668 12.82 -15.41 23.24
CA PRO A 668 12.01 -16.43 22.58
C PRO A 668 10.94 -16.99 23.54
N ALA A 669 9.80 -17.42 23.02
CA ALA A 669 8.67 -17.96 23.80
C ALA A 669 9.06 -19.17 24.68
N SER A 670 10.11 -19.90 24.30
CA SER A 670 10.65 -21.01 25.10
C SER A 670 11.23 -20.57 26.46
N GLN A 671 11.58 -19.28 26.61
CA GLN A 671 12.20 -18.69 27.80
C GLN A 671 11.22 -17.82 28.62
N GLU A 672 9.93 -18.04 28.49
CA GLU A 672 8.91 -17.28 29.25
C GLU A 672 9.07 -17.42 30.78
N ARG A 673 9.63 -18.54 31.26
CA ARG A 673 9.96 -18.73 32.69
C ARG A 673 11.01 -17.76 33.17
N ASP A 674 12.00 -17.45 32.34
CA ASP A 674 13.06 -16.50 32.68
C ASP A 674 12.51 -15.06 32.81
N LEU A 675 11.48 -14.74 32.02
CA LEU A 675 10.76 -13.46 32.13
C LEU A 675 10.04 -13.34 33.48
N ILE A 676 9.43 -14.42 33.94
CA ILE A 676 8.74 -14.46 35.25
C ILE A 676 9.78 -14.32 36.39
N GLU A 677 10.92 -14.97 36.28
CA GLU A 677 12.02 -14.82 37.25
C GLU A 677 12.57 -13.40 37.25
N LEU A 678 12.73 -12.78 36.09
CA LEU A 678 13.14 -11.39 35.95
C LEU A 678 12.14 -10.44 36.62
N ALA A 679 10.83 -10.65 36.41
CA ALA A 679 9.77 -9.86 37.02
C ALA A 679 9.74 -9.99 38.56
N ARG A 680 10.03 -11.18 39.09
CA ARG A 680 10.12 -11.41 40.54
C ARG A 680 11.39 -10.79 41.17
N ALA A 681 12.51 -10.80 40.42
CA ALA A 681 13.76 -10.24 40.90
C ALA A 681 13.73 -8.69 40.92
N PHE A 682 12.94 -8.07 40.02
CA PHE A 682 12.83 -6.60 39.90
C PHE A 682 11.36 -6.18 39.85
N PRO A 683 10.66 -6.17 41.00
CA PRO A 683 9.22 -5.89 41.05
C PRO A 683 8.85 -4.45 40.69
N THR A 684 9.80 -3.52 40.75
CA THR A 684 9.63 -2.11 40.34
C THR A 684 9.66 -1.96 38.82
N VAL A 685 10.27 -2.90 38.10
CA VAL A 685 10.41 -2.84 36.65
C VAL A 685 9.13 -3.32 35.96
N THR A 686 8.63 -2.50 35.07
CA THR A 686 7.48 -2.84 34.22
C THR A 686 7.94 -3.55 32.97
N LEU A 687 7.67 -4.85 32.87
CA LEU A 687 7.88 -5.64 31.66
C LEU A 687 6.63 -5.60 30.76
N LEU A 688 6.80 -5.11 29.53
CA LEU A 688 5.70 -4.95 28.56
C LEU A 688 5.97 -5.87 27.38
N PRO A 689 5.23 -6.98 27.23
CA PRO A 689 5.31 -7.83 26.04
C PRO A 689 4.64 -7.14 24.85
N VAL A 690 5.30 -7.11 23.69
CA VAL A 690 4.76 -6.58 22.42
C VAL A 690 4.61 -7.68 21.38
N ASP A 691 4.73 -8.94 21.77
CA ASP A 691 4.59 -10.09 20.88
C ASP A 691 3.29 -10.11 20.08
N ALA A 692 2.17 -9.79 20.75
CA ALA A 692 0.86 -9.76 20.11
C ALA A 692 0.81 -8.71 18.98
N LEU A 693 1.43 -7.54 19.20
CA LEU A 693 1.52 -6.49 18.19
C LEU A 693 2.44 -6.88 17.05
N LEU A 694 3.61 -7.44 17.37
CA LEU A 694 4.58 -7.92 16.37
C LEU A 694 4.02 -9.04 15.50
N SER A 695 3.36 -10.02 16.11
CA SER A 695 2.73 -11.12 15.38
C SER A 695 1.62 -10.62 14.46
N GLN A 696 0.86 -9.64 14.92
CA GLN A 696 -0.18 -9.01 14.11
C GLN A 696 0.40 -8.22 12.93
N LEU A 697 1.45 -7.43 13.16
CA LEU A 697 2.12 -6.71 12.06
C LEU A 697 2.71 -7.68 11.03
N ARG A 698 3.37 -8.76 11.47
CA ARG A 698 3.86 -9.83 10.59
C ARG A 698 2.72 -10.44 9.77
N SER A 699 1.60 -10.77 10.41
CA SER A 699 0.42 -11.31 9.72
C SER A 699 -0.12 -10.35 8.65
N ILE A 700 -0.16 -9.04 8.93
CA ILE A 700 -0.57 -8.04 7.94
C ILE A 700 0.41 -7.99 6.76
N LEU A 701 1.70 -8.02 7.03
CA LEU A 701 2.73 -8.01 5.99
C LEU A 701 2.66 -9.26 5.11
N ASP A 702 2.45 -10.42 5.69
CA ASP A 702 2.26 -11.69 4.96
C ASP A 702 1.02 -11.65 4.06
N GLN A 703 -0.09 -11.08 4.56
CA GLN A 703 -1.32 -10.90 3.78
C GLN A 703 -1.11 -9.99 2.57
N VAL A 704 -0.43 -8.86 2.76
CA VAL A 704 -0.14 -7.92 1.68
C VAL A 704 0.83 -8.54 0.66
N THR A 705 1.82 -9.29 1.12
CA THR A 705 2.75 -10.03 0.27
C THR A 705 2.02 -11.00 -0.65
N LEU A 706 1.16 -11.84 -0.08
CA LEU A 706 0.39 -12.82 -0.84
C LEU A 706 -0.58 -12.14 -1.82
N ALA A 707 -1.14 -10.99 -1.46
CA ALA A 707 -1.95 -10.19 -2.36
C ALA A 707 -1.15 -9.64 -3.55
N VAL A 708 0.07 -9.15 -3.32
CA VAL A 708 0.96 -8.66 -4.38
C VAL A 708 1.35 -9.81 -5.31
N GLU A 709 1.66 -10.99 -4.77
CA GLU A 709 1.94 -12.20 -5.58
C GLU A 709 0.77 -12.60 -6.46
N TYR A 710 -0.43 -12.56 -5.92
CA TYR A 710 -1.65 -12.86 -6.66
C TYR A 710 -1.87 -11.88 -7.83
N VAL A 711 -1.67 -10.58 -7.60
CA VAL A 711 -1.77 -9.56 -8.63
C VAL A 711 -0.71 -9.74 -9.72
N LEU A 712 0.50 -10.17 -9.34
CA LEU A 712 1.57 -10.47 -10.29
C LEU A 712 1.14 -11.53 -11.33
N VAL A 713 0.38 -12.55 -10.92
CA VAL A 713 -0.14 -13.57 -11.84
C VAL A 713 -1.02 -12.95 -12.94
N PHE A 714 -1.89 -12.00 -12.61
CA PHE A 714 -2.72 -11.30 -13.61
C PHE A 714 -1.88 -10.45 -14.56
N VAL A 715 -0.87 -9.76 -14.05
CA VAL A 715 0.02 -8.94 -14.88
C VAL A 715 0.84 -9.82 -15.82
N LEU A 716 1.33 -10.96 -15.34
CA LEU A 716 1.99 -11.96 -16.16
C LEU A 716 1.06 -12.48 -17.25
N ALA A 717 -0.17 -12.85 -16.91
CA ALA A 717 -1.17 -13.30 -17.87
C ALA A 717 -1.49 -12.21 -18.91
N ALA A 718 -1.66 -10.97 -18.50
CA ALA A 718 -1.84 -9.83 -19.41
C ALA A 718 -0.64 -9.68 -20.34
N GLY A 719 0.58 -9.74 -19.80
CA GLY A 719 1.82 -9.66 -20.56
C GLY A 719 1.91 -10.75 -21.63
N PHE A 720 1.58 -12.00 -21.32
CA PHE A 720 1.53 -13.11 -22.29
C PHE A 720 0.51 -12.87 -23.40
N VAL A 721 -0.69 -12.36 -23.07
CA VAL A 721 -1.71 -12.05 -24.10
C VAL A 721 -1.22 -10.95 -25.03
N VAL A 722 -0.58 -9.92 -24.51
CA VAL A 722 -0.01 -8.83 -25.32
C VAL A 722 1.13 -9.34 -26.22
N LEU A 723 2.02 -10.14 -25.66
CA LEU A 723 3.09 -10.78 -26.42
C LEU A 723 2.53 -11.61 -27.58
N PHE A 724 1.51 -12.40 -27.30
CA PHE A 724 0.83 -13.20 -28.31
C PHE A 724 0.12 -12.32 -29.36
N ALA A 725 -0.55 -11.23 -28.95
CA ALA A 725 -1.15 -10.25 -29.85
C ALA A 725 -0.13 -9.62 -30.79
N GLY A 726 1.01 -9.18 -30.26
CA GLY A 726 2.10 -8.57 -31.02
C GLY A 726 2.71 -9.54 -32.04
N LEU A 727 2.90 -10.80 -31.65
CA LEU A 727 3.37 -11.83 -32.55
C LEU A 727 2.35 -12.14 -33.67
N GLN A 728 1.09 -12.29 -33.30
CA GLN A 728 0.00 -12.48 -34.25
C GLN A 728 -0.08 -11.34 -35.26
N ALA A 729 0.18 -10.10 -34.85
CA ALA A 729 0.13 -8.93 -35.73
C ALA A 729 1.13 -8.99 -36.91
N THR A 730 2.22 -9.71 -36.76
CA THR A 730 3.30 -9.81 -37.81
C THR A 730 3.33 -11.17 -38.52
N LEU A 731 2.47 -12.12 -38.11
CA LEU A 731 2.54 -13.49 -38.61
C LEU A 731 2.26 -13.62 -40.11
N ASP A 732 1.27 -12.93 -40.65
CA ASP A 732 0.84 -13.04 -42.05
C ASP A 732 1.94 -12.55 -42.99
N GLU A 733 2.57 -11.41 -42.67
CA GLU A 733 3.67 -10.88 -43.45
C GLU A 733 4.88 -11.84 -43.44
N ARG A 734 5.16 -12.43 -42.28
CA ARG A 734 6.24 -13.41 -42.13
C ARG A 734 5.99 -14.72 -42.84
N VAL A 735 4.73 -15.18 -42.88
CA VAL A 735 4.31 -16.36 -43.64
C VAL A 735 4.57 -16.13 -45.15
N ARG A 736 4.16 -14.96 -45.65
CA ARG A 736 4.33 -14.58 -47.05
C ARG A 736 5.82 -14.48 -47.44
N GLN A 737 6.62 -13.83 -46.61
CA GLN A 737 8.08 -13.75 -46.84
C GLN A 737 8.74 -15.13 -46.78
N GLY A 738 8.33 -16.02 -45.85
CA GLY A 738 8.81 -17.39 -45.77
C GLY A 738 8.45 -18.21 -47.00
N ALA A 739 7.23 -18.03 -47.57
CA ALA A 739 6.79 -18.69 -48.77
C ALA A 739 7.62 -18.23 -49.98
N LEU A 740 7.89 -16.94 -50.11
CA LEU A 740 8.76 -16.37 -51.16
C LEU A 740 10.19 -16.95 -51.09
N LEU A 741 10.78 -17.00 -49.92
CA LEU A 741 12.14 -17.56 -49.75
C LEU A 741 12.18 -19.05 -50.07
N ARG A 742 11.12 -19.80 -49.76
CA ARG A 742 11.01 -21.21 -50.15
C ARG A 742 10.83 -21.39 -51.65
N ALA A 743 10.05 -20.52 -52.30
CA ALA A 743 9.93 -20.52 -53.76
C ALA A 743 11.26 -20.24 -54.47
N LEU A 744 12.16 -19.48 -53.82
CA LEU A 744 13.51 -19.23 -54.26
C LEU A 744 14.53 -20.32 -53.84
N GLY A 745 14.08 -21.44 -53.25
CA GLY A 745 14.91 -22.60 -52.96
C GLY A 745 15.54 -22.63 -51.56
N ALA A 746 15.10 -21.77 -50.64
CA ALA A 746 15.59 -21.79 -49.26
C ALA A 746 15.13 -23.05 -48.47
N GLU A 747 16.06 -23.76 -47.86
CA GLU A 747 15.85 -24.92 -47.03
C GLU A 747 15.05 -24.59 -45.77
N ARG A 748 14.22 -25.54 -45.29
CA ARG A 748 13.43 -25.39 -44.06
C ARG A 748 14.31 -25.09 -42.84
N GLU A 749 15.46 -25.72 -42.75
CA GLU A 749 16.37 -25.57 -41.63
C GLU A 749 16.99 -24.16 -41.57
N LEU A 750 17.39 -23.61 -42.72
CA LEU A 750 17.86 -22.25 -42.82
C LEU A 750 16.81 -21.23 -42.36
N LEU A 751 15.55 -21.41 -42.78
CA LEU A 751 14.46 -20.56 -42.39
C LEU A 751 14.16 -20.66 -40.86
N GLN A 752 14.23 -21.85 -40.30
CA GLN A 752 14.06 -22.04 -38.86
C GLN A 752 15.19 -21.38 -38.06
N ARG A 753 16.44 -21.54 -38.47
CA ARG A 753 17.59 -20.90 -37.84
C ARG A 753 17.51 -19.39 -37.94
N THR A 754 17.17 -18.84 -39.11
CA THR A 754 16.97 -17.40 -39.31
C THR A 754 15.88 -16.85 -38.41
N ARG A 755 14.75 -17.56 -38.27
CA ARG A 755 13.64 -17.16 -37.37
C ARG A 755 14.00 -17.21 -35.89
N ARG A 756 14.74 -18.24 -35.46
CA ARG A 756 15.26 -18.33 -34.09
C ARG A 756 16.12 -17.12 -33.75
N VAL A 757 17.05 -16.78 -34.66
CA VAL A 757 17.94 -15.62 -34.48
C VAL A 757 17.13 -14.32 -34.44
N GLU A 758 16.18 -14.14 -35.38
CA GLU A 758 15.33 -12.93 -35.45
C GLU A 758 14.55 -12.69 -34.14
N PHE A 759 13.81 -13.70 -33.67
CA PHE A 759 13.01 -13.59 -32.48
C PHE A 759 13.83 -13.49 -31.19
N ALA A 760 14.95 -14.22 -31.12
CA ALA A 760 15.85 -14.14 -29.97
C ALA A 760 16.49 -12.74 -29.86
N LEU A 761 16.92 -12.17 -31.00
CA LEU A 761 17.46 -10.80 -31.03
C LEU A 761 16.40 -9.76 -30.67
N LEU A 762 15.21 -9.89 -31.25
CA LEU A 762 14.08 -8.99 -30.95
C LEU A 762 13.74 -9.05 -29.46
N GLY A 763 13.72 -10.25 -28.88
CA GLY A 763 13.50 -10.44 -27.44
C GLY A 763 14.65 -9.92 -26.58
N ALA A 764 15.91 -10.15 -26.98
CA ALA A 764 17.08 -9.65 -26.26
C ALA A 764 17.13 -8.11 -26.23
N VAL A 765 16.88 -7.47 -27.39
CA VAL A 765 16.79 -6.00 -27.48
C VAL A 765 15.63 -5.46 -26.66
N SER A 766 14.45 -6.09 -26.72
CA SER A 766 13.31 -5.72 -25.89
C SER A 766 13.60 -5.87 -24.39
N GLY A 767 14.29 -6.95 -24.00
CA GLY A 767 14.72 -7.16 -22.62
C GLY A 767 15.75 -6.14 -22.15
N LEU A 768 16.67 -5.71 -23.03
CA LEU A 768 17.63 -4.65 -22.72
C LEU A 768 16.93 -3.31 -22.50
N LEU A 769 15.95 -2.97 -23.37
CA LEU A 769 15.13 -1.76 -23.21
C LEU A 769 14.33 -1.82 -21.91
N ALA A 770 13.79 -2.99 -21.58
CA ALA A 770 13.07 -3.20 -20.32
C ALA A 770 13.98 -3.01 -19.09
N ALA A 771 15.20 -3.54 -19.13
CA ALA A 771 16.19 -3.37 -18.06
C ALA A 771 16.55 -1.91 -17.83
N LEU A 772 16.90 -1.19 -18.89
CA LEU A 772 17.25 0.23 -18.84
C LEU A 772 16.05 1.09 -18.39
N GLY A 773 14.86 0.80 -18.92
CA GLY A 773 13.64 1.49 -18.54
C GLY A 773 13.23 1.22 -17.10
N CYS A 774 13.34 -0.02 -16.62
CA CYS A 774 13.04 -0.40 -15.26
C CYS A 774 13.97 0.29 -14.26
N GLU A 775 15.27 0.34 -14.57
CA GLU A 775 16.26 1.03 -13.73
C GLU A 775 16.00 2.54 -13.67
N ALA A 776 15.66 3.16 -14.81
CA ALA A 776 15.31 4.58 -14.85
C ALA A 776 14.02 4.91 -14.06
N VAL A 777 12.99 4.06 -14.18
CA VAL A 777 11.74 4.22 -13.46
C VAL A 777 11.95 3.95 -11.96
N SER A 778 12.73 2.96 -11.59
CA SER A 778 13.06 2.67 -10.19
C SER A 778 13.79 3.85 -9.55
N LEU A 779 14.81 4.40 -10.20
CA LEU A 779 15.52 5.60 -9.73
C LEU A 779 14.55 6.77 -9.44
N LEU A 780 13.58 6.98 -10.34
CA LEU A 780 12.58 8.03 -10.20
C LEU A 780 11.63 7.76 -9.02
N LEU A 781 11.13 6.53 -8.90
CA LEU A 781 10.24 6.11 -7.82
C LEU A 781 10.91 6.18 -6.45
N TYR A 782 12.17 5.73 -6.35
CA TYR A 782 12.93 5.78 -5.10
C TYR A 782 13.12 7.21 -4.62
N ARG A 783 13.45 8.15 -5.51
CA ARG A 783 13.69 9.55 -5.15
C ARG A 783 12.42 10.36 -4.91
N LEU A 784 11.35 10.16 -5.72
CA LEU A 784 10.17 11.03 -5.69
C LEU A 784 9.00 10.47 -4.88
N VAL A 785 8.91 9.15 -4.74
CA VAL A 785 7.74 8.50 -4.12
C VAL A 785 8.07 7.85 -2.78
N PHE A 786 9.24 7.20 -2.68
CA PHE A 786 9.59 6.41 -1.50
C PHE A 786 10.61 7.09 -0.58
N ASP A 787 11.29 8.13 -1.05
CA ASP A 787 12.36 8.84 -0.30
C ASP A 787 13.42 7.86 0.27
N LEU A 788 13.81 6.88 -0.58
CA LEU A 788 14.78 5.84 -0.25
C LEU A 788 16.08 6.01 -1.07
N PRO A 789 17.24 5.59 -0.55
CA PRO A 789 18.47 5.56 -1.32
C PRO A 789 18.35 4.52 -2.45
N TRP A 790 18.61 4.94 -3.69
CA TRP A 790 18.61 4.03 -4.84
C TRP A 790 19.81 3.08 -4.80
N GLN A 791 19.57 1.82 -5.16
CA GLN A 791 20.57 0.77 -5.32
C GLN A 791 20.43 0.15 -6.72
N ALA A 792 21.56 -0.20 -7.33
CA ALA A 792 21.56 -0.81 -8.66
C ALA A 792 21.09 -2.28 -8.59
N HIS A 793 20.15 -2.64 -9.46
CA HIS A 793 19.53 -3.96 -9.47
C HIS A 793 20.18 -4.89 -10.49
N LEU A 794 21.27 -5.57 -10.12
CA LEU A 794 22.07 -6.41 -11.02
C LEU A 794 21.25 -7.55 -11.68
N TRP A 795 20.19 -8.03 -11.06
CA TRP A 795 19.34 -9.07 -11.65
C TRP A 795 18.59 -8.61 -12.91
N LEU A 796 18.41 -7.30 -13.12
CA LEU A 796 17.82 -6.75 -14.34
C LEU A 796 18.68 -7.05 -15.58
N LEU A 797 19.96 -7.34 -15.41
CA LEU A 797 20.85 -7.80 -16.48
C LEU A 797 20.43 -9.17 -17.06
N ALA A 798 19.60 -9.94 -16.36
CA ALA A 798 19.01 -11.17 -16.89
C ALA A 798 17.86 -10.92 -17.88
N LEU A 799 17.24 -9.73 -17.89
CA LEU A 799 16.08 -9.44 -18.75
C LEU A 799 16.33 -9.60 -20.26
N PRO A 800 17.49 -9.26 -20.83
CA PRO A 800 17.79 -9.58 -22.22
C PRO A 800 17.69 -11.08 -22.54
N LEU A 801 18.18 -11.93 -21.63
CA LEU A 801 18.09 -13.39 -21.78
C LEU A 801 16.64 -13.88 -21.64
N VAL A 802 15.94 -13.40 -20.63
CA VAL A 802 14.51 -13.72 -20.39
C VAL A 802 13.65 -13.27 -21.58
N GLY A 803 13.89 -12.08 -22.10
CA GLY A 803 13.23 -11.57 -23.30
C GLY A 803 13.51 -12.43 -24.55
N ALA A 804 14.77 -12.83 -24.75
CA ALA A 804 15.15 -13.73 -25.85
C ALA A 804 14.42 -15.08 -25.76
N VAL A 805 14.29 -15.65 -24.56
CA VAL A 805 13.59 -16.93 -24.34
C VAL A 805 12.08 -16.79 -24.51
N LEU A 806 11.47 -15.78 -23.91
CA LEU A 806 10.01 -15.58 -23.97
C LEU A 806 9.53 -15.20 -25.37
N VAL A 807 10.13 -14.18 -25.99
CA VAL A 807 9.76 -13.74 -27.34
C VAL A 807 10.21 -14.77 -28.39
N GLY A 808 11.38 -15.36 -28.19
CA GLY A 808 11.90 -16.43 -29.04
C GLY A 808 11.01 -17.67 -29.01
N GLY A 809 10.63 -18.15 -27.82
CA GLY A 809 9.75 -19.30 -27.62
C GLY A 809 8.35 -19.07 -28.19
N ALA A 810 7.73 -17.94 -27.86
CA ALA A 810 6.41 -17.59 -28.36
C ALA A 810 6.40 -17.39 -29.89
N GLY A 811 7.45 -16.75 -30.44
CA GLY A 811 7.62 -16.56 -31.87
C GLY A 811 7.78 -17.89 -32.65
N LEU A 812 8.53 -18.83 -32.11
CA LEU A 812 8.67 -20.17 -32.68
C LEU A 812 7.39 -20.98 -32.65
N LEU A 813 6.64 -20.92 -31.55
CA LEU A 813 5.33 -21.58 -31.41
C LEU A 813 4.33 -21.01 -32.40
N GLY A 814 4.26 -19.67 -32.52
CA GLY A 814 3.36 -18.98 -33.46
C GLY A 814 3.66 -19.28 -34.92
N THR A 815 4.96 -19.46 -35.29
CA THR A 815 5.37 -19.69 -36.68
C THR A 815 5.39 -21.17 -37.11
N ARG A 816 5.20 -22.14 -36.21
CA ARG A 816 5.19 -23.58 -36.55
C ARG A 816 4.16 -23.91 -37.64
N ARG A 817 2.95 -23.33 -37.55
CA ARG A 817 1.91 -23.53 -38.58
C ARG A 817 2.28 -22.92 -39.92
N ALA A 818 2.97 -21.82 -39.93
CA ALA A 818 3.44 -21.13 -41.12
C ALA A 818 4.52 -21.90 -41.90
N LEU A 819 5.41 -22.60 -41.20
CA LEU A 819 6.46 -23.43 -41.79
C LEU A 819 5.92 -24.71 -42.47
N ASN A 820 4.75 -25.16 -42.03
CA ASN A 820 4.10 -26.38 -42.57
C ASN A 820 3.12 -26.11 -43.71
N SER A 821 2.80 -24.84 -44.04
CA SER A 821 1.93 -24.48 -45.15
C SER A 821 2.65 -24.61 -46.49
N SER A 822 1.96 -25.04 -47.58
CA SER A 822 2.55 -25.14 -48.91
C SER A 822 2.76 -23.72 -49.49
N PRO A 823 3.92 -23.41 -50.09
CA PRO A 823 4.22 -22.09 -50.66
C PRO A 823 3.19 -21.65 -51.71
N LEU A 824 2.73 -22.60 -52.56
CA LEU A 824 1.76 -22.35 -53.60
C LEU A 824 0.41 -21.87 -53.07
N ARG A 825 -0.02 -22.40 -51.91
CA ARG A 825 -1.30 -22.01 -51.28
C ARG A 825 -1.22 -20.60 -50.72
N VAL A 826 -0.11 -20.26 -50.04
CA VAL A 826 0.13 -18.96 -49.50
C VAL A 826 0.27 -17.84 -50.52
N LEU A 827 0.90 -18.15 -51.69
CA LEU A 827 1.06 -17.19 -52.78
C LEU A 827 -0.20 -17.00 -53.61
N ARG A 828 -1.15 -17.96 -53.57
CA ARG A 828 -2.40 -17.93 -54.31
C ARG A 828 -3.54 -17.29 -53.54
N GLU A 829 -3.51 -17.33 -52.23
CA GLU A 829 -4.49 -16.73 -51.29
C GLU A 829 -4.12 -15.30 -50.83
N GLY A 830 -2.94 -14.80 -51.14
CA GLY A 830 -2.42 -13.45 -50.91
C GLY A 830 -2.19 -12.67 -52.19
#